data_edeb2c6ac36c76701e663a9b4cf9c453
#
_entry.id   edeb2c6ac36c76701e663a9b4cf9c453
#
_cell.length_a   1.000
_cell.length_b   1.000
_cell.length_c   1.000
_cell.angle_alpha   90.00
_cell.angle_beta   90.00
_cell.angle_gamma   90.00
#
_symmetry.space_group_name_H-M   'P 1'
#
loop_
_entity.id
_entity.type
_entity.pdbx_description
1 polymer ?
#
loop_
_entity_poly.entity_id
_entity_poly.type
_entity_poly.pdbx_seq_one_letter_code
_entity_poly.pdbx_strand_id
1 'polypeptide(L)'
;VKERSEPPIEASIGRLKTASVDERLGIVAEVVKQGHAALPCLLQALGDPEWRVRKSAVDAIAGLGWRAETAQGLVTALACPDNAALRNSAAETFIRVGPPAVPALLEALSGTDSDVKKFLIDILGEIGDRRSTIALVGLLRQVDENVAMAAIEALGKLHDARAVDPLGEVLRNDRPLLQFSAIKALQELGDGRAVEPLIACLGRKTLERAALEALGRIGDLRVLNPVTQVLRLSTAKVRHIAVRALIDLHNRMPPDAKTTIIRRIREVYDKSVSQYVRECLTNADPAVKRNAMTFLGWMGDVQAIQPLVDSFDETCKEEVVTALIHMQREGVPKLLEVVPRVSDGLREGIARALGEIGDRKAVHGLVQLTADANGHVRQAAAVALGQLADPMGVRALLHLLEDPYPNVQDAAYRALTHLKSPTLIKRLLDLLESPKAHLRCYAAKLLGLFQVPEAQNRLTLDLKDPDPTVRRTALAALEALGGDVASVFHVALSDEDSAVRLETVRILAKRRDRAIDDLLRPLLHDPDIWIRAEVIRLFGERGDDRVAETVLLLVNDPVGMIQIAVCEALGKLKSRAAKPALIGLLSSNDADVKQAAIAAIGEIGGDDVGGRLTPMLDDPHWGVRAAAAVALGRARVAHALARLRELAERDPDQLVRESAHFA
;
A
#
# COMPACT_ATOMS: atom_id res chain seq x y z
N VAL A 1 -50.59 7.65 37.87
CA VAL A 1 -49.15 7.99 37.81
C VAL A 1 -49.08 9.43 38.29
N LYS A 2 -48.63 9.66 39.55
CA LYS A 2 -48.34 11.02 40.04
C LYS A 2 -47.19 11.57 39.22
N GLU A 3 -47.44 12.65 38.47
CA GLU A 3 -46.39 13.54 37.97
C GLU A 3 -45.54 13.97 39.17
N ARG A 4 -44.31 13.46 39.27
CA ARG A 4 -43.30 14.03 40.16
C ARG A 4 -42.98 15.40 39.60
N SER A 5 -43.46 16.47 40.26
CA SER A 5 -43.01 17.83 39.96
C SER A 5 -41.48 17.87 40.04
N GLU A 6 -40.82 18.26 38.95
CA GLU A 6 -39.38 18.41 38.91
C GLU A 6 -38.92 19.34 40.05
N PRO A 7 -37.86 18.97 40.80
CA PRO A 7 -37.41 19.80 41.92
C PRO A 7 -36.93 21.16 41.41
N PRO A 8 -37.20 22.26 42.15
CA PRO A 8 -36.68 23.58 41.80
C PRO A 8 -35.15 23.54 41.64
N ILE A 9 -34.63 24.26 40.66
CA ILE A 9 -33.17 24.30 40.38
C ILE A 9 -32.36 24.70 41.62
N GLU A 10 -32.85 25.65 42.43
CA GLU A 10 -32.22 26.08 43.67
C GLU A 10 -32.08 24.95 44.70
N ALA A 11 -33.08 24.07 44.80
CA ALA A 11 -33.01 22.90 45.67
C ALA A 11 -31.98 21.89 45.15
N SER A 12 -31.86 21.71 43.83
CA SER A 12 -30.84 20.85 43.19
C SER A 12 -29.43 21.36 43.43
N ILE A 13 -29.19 22.68 43.36
CA ILE A 13 -27.90 23.31 43.67
C ILE A 13 -27.52 23.05 45.15
N GLY A 14 -28.50 23.17 46.09
CA GLY A 14 -28.25 22.86 47.49
C GLY A 14 -27.86 21.41 47.74
N ARG A 15 -28.51 20.49 47.06
CA ARG A 15 -28.21 19.03 47.13
C ARG A 15 -26.86 18.65 46.55
N LEU A 16 -26.37 19.30 45.49
CA LEU A 16 -25.03 19.07 44.93
C LEU A 16 -23.92 19.25 45.97
N LYS A 17 -24.10 20.13 46.97
CA LYS A 17 -23.08 20.43 48.00
C LYS A 17 -22.94 19.33 49.06
N THR A 18 -23.97 18.53 49.30
CA THR A 18 -24.07 17.62 50.44
C THR A 18 -24.28 16.15 50.06
N ALA A 19 -24.66 15.86 48.82
CA ALA A 19 -24.99 14.52 48.33
C ALA A 19 -23.75 13.68 48.07
N SER A 20 -23.91 12.35 48.05
CA SER A 20 -22.90 11.39 47.63
C SER A 20 -22.59 11.54 46.12
N VAL A 21 -21.47 10.96 45.65
CA VAL A 21 -21.04 11.05 44.23
C VAL A 21 -22.12 10.54 43.28
N ASP A 22 -22.72 9.41 43.59
CA ASP A 22 -23.74 8.79 42.73
C ASP A 22 -25.05 9.60 42.72
N GLU A 23 -25.41 10.18 43.84
CA GLU A 23 -26.54 11.11 43.92
C GLU A 23 -26.27 12.40 43.13
N ARG A 24 -25.06 12.97 43.19
CA ARG A 24 -24.68 14.14 42.38
C ARG A 24 -24.73 13.87 40.89
N LEU A 25 -24.28 12.68 40.42
CA LEU A 25 -24.47 12.24 39.05
C LEU A 25 -25.95 12.14 38.68
N GLY A 26 -26.79 11.60 39.58
CA GLY A 26 -28.24 11.53 39.41
C GLY A 26 -28.88 12.91 39.29
N ILE A 27 -28.45 13.88 40.12
CA ILE A 27 -28.92 15.27 40.04
C ILE A 27 -28.60 15.91 38.71
N VAL A 28 -27.34 15.76 38.18
CA VAL A 28 -26.95 16.27 36.86
C VAL A 28 -27.83 15.66 35.76
N ALA A 29 -28.06 14.35 35.78
CA ALA A 29 -28.89 13.65 34.80
C ALA A 29 -30.39 14.06 34.88
N GLU A 30 -30.88 14.42 36.07
CA GLU A 30 -32.27 14.85 36.28
C GLU A 30 -32.49 16.29 35.80
N VAL A 31 -31.60 17.23 36.19
CA VAL A 31 -31.76 18.64 35.84
C VAL A 31 -31.63 18.94 34.36
N VAL A 32 -30.83 18.13 33.61
CA VAL A 32 -30.70 18.27 32.14
C VAL A 32 -32.06 18.23 31.45
N LYS A 33 -33.03 17.48 31.96
CA LYS A 33 -34.38 17.39 31.39
C LYS A 33 -35.14 18.72 31.41
N GLN A 34 -34.75 19.64 32.29
CA GLN A 34 -35.34 20.99 32.38
C GLN A 34 -34.75 21.97 31.34
N GLY A 35 -33.89 21.46 30.42
CA GLY A 35 -33.30 22.28 29.38
C GLY A 35 -32.43 23.41 29.92
N HIS A 36 -32.49 24.58 29.31
CA HIS A 36 -31.65 25.73 29.70
C HIS A 36 -31.87 26.26 31.14
N ALA A 37 -33.00 25.98 31.77
CA ALA A 37 -33.21 26.33 33.15
C ALA A 37 -32.21 25.62 34.09
N ALA A 38 -31.66 24.47 33.69
CA ALA A 38 -30.65 23.72 34.43
C ALA A 38 -29.27 24.40 34.50
N LEU A 39 -29.00 25.39 33.65
CA LEU A 39 -27.66 25.97 33.47
C LEU A 39 -26.98 26.40 34.80
N PRO A 40 -27.63 27.11 35.76
CA PRO A 40 -26.97 27.47 37.00
C PRO A 40 -26.51 26.27 37.84
N CYS A 41 -27.28 25.19 37.86
CA CYS A 41 -26.95 23.96 38.56
C CYS A 41 -25.79 23.21 37.86
N LEU A 42 -25.79 23.15 36.53
CA LEU A 42 -24.74 22.52 35.74
C LEU A 42 -23.41 23.29 35.82
N LEU A 43 -23.45 24.64 35.83
CA LEU A 43 -22.26 25.47 36.05
C LEU A 43 -21.65 25.21 37.44
N GLN A 44 -22.47 25.02 38.48
CA GLN A 44 -22.00 24.63 39.81
C GLN A 44 -21.31 23.24 39.77
N ALA A 45 -21.89 22.29 39.04
CA ALA A 45 -21.36 20.92 38.91
C ALA A 45 -20.03 20.86 38.13
N LEU A 46 -19.71 21.84 37.26
CA LEU A 46 -18.39 21.95 36.59
C LEU A 46 -17.24 22.11 37.59
N GLY A 47 -17.50 22.65 38.79
CA GLY A 47 -16.51 22.82 39.85
C GLY A 47 -16.48 21.69 40.88
N ASP A 48 -17.18 20.58 40.65
CA ASP A 48 -17.26 19.46 41.58
C ASP A 48 -15.87 18.82 41.83
N PRO A 49 -15.54 18.41 43.05
CA PRO A 49 -14.29 17.71 43.35
C PRO A 49 -14.17 16.38 42.57
N GLU A 50 -15.29 15.70 42.32
CA GLU A 50 -15.28 14.40 41.59
C GLU A 50 -15.32 14.61 40.07
N TRP A 51 -14.35 14.06 39.38
CA TRP A 51 -14.19 14.23 37.92
C TRP A 51 -15.36 13.67 37.10
N ARG A 52 -16.04 12.61 37.59
CA ARG A 52 -17.21 12.03 36.90
C ARG A 52 -18.39 13.00 36.86
N VAL A 53 -18.61 13.73 37.95
CA VAL A 53 -19.66 14.75 38.04
C VAL A 53 -19.34 15.91 37.11
N ARG A 54 -18.07 16.38 37.09
CA ARG A 54 -17.63 17.43 36.16
C ARG A 54 -17.84 17.03 34.71
N LYS A 55 -17.41 15.78 34.33
CA LYS A 55 -17.57 15.26 32.99
C LYS A 55 -19.03 15.19 32.56
N SER A 56 -19.91 14.70 33.44
CA SER A 56 -21.35 14.66 33.20
C SER A 56 -21.94 16.08 33.00
N ALA A 57 -21.48 17.07 33.75
CA ALA A 57 -21.90 18.45 33.58
C ALA A 57 -21.41 19.06 32.25
N VAL A 58 -20.16 18.79 31.83
CA VAL A 58 -19.62 19.19 30.53
C VAL A 58 -20.48 18.66 29.40
N ASP A 59 -20.77 17.34 29.41
CA ASP A 59 -21.60 16.69 28.41
C ASP A 59 -23.03 17.24 28.38
N ALA A 60 -23.57 17.49 29.55
CA ALA A 60 -24.89 18.07 29.70
C ALA A 60 -24.99 19.49 29.11
N ILE A 61 -24.08 20.39 29.47
CA ILE A 61 -24.07 21.76 28.95
C ILE A 61 -23.88 21.79 27.44
N ALA A 62 -22.94 20.98 26.93
CA ALA A 62 -22.69 20.86 25.47
C ALA A 62 -23.93 20.36 24.71
N GLY A 63 -24.77 19.53 25.36
CA GLY A 63 -26.01 18.98 24.77
C GLY A 63 -27.22 19.91 24.85
N LEU A 64 -27.22 20.97 25.72
CA LEU A 64 -28.35 21.87 25.87
C LEU A 64 -28.62 22.79 24.66
N GLY A 65 -27.69 22.87 23.72
CA GLY A 65 -27.67 23.86 22.64
C GLY A 65 -27.02 25.18 23.09
N TRP A 66 -26.39 25.86 22.14
CA TRP A 66 -25.59 27.05 22.44
C TRP A 66 -26.44 28.32 22.57
N ARG A 67 -26.24 29.08 23.66
CA ARG A 67 -26.90 30.38 23.94
C ARG A 67 -25.92 31.36 24.56
N ALA A 68 -26.27 32.66 24.52
CA ALA A 68 -25.45 33.72 25.09
C ALA A 68 -25.26 33.57 26.61
N GLU A 69 -26.31 33.16 27.33
CA GLU A 69 -26.28 32.96 28.79
C GLU A 69 -25.31 31.81 29.16
N THR A 70 -25.22 30.76 28.33
CA THR A 70 -24.26 29.67 28.51
C THR A 70 -22.83 30.18 28.35
N ALA A 71 -22.59 31.00 27.33
CA ALA A 71 -21.28 31.60 27.09
C ALA A 71 -20.83 32.47 28.26
N GLN A 72 -21.71 33.35 28.72
CA GLN A 72 -21.44 34.25 29.86
C GLN A 72 -21.12 33.49 31.15
N GLY A 73 -21.90 32.44 31.45
CA GLY A 73 -21.65 31.57 32.62
C GLY A 73 -20.30 30.85 32.55
N LEU A 74 -19.93 30.33 31.39
CA LEU A 74 -18.65 29.66 31.18
C LEU A 74 -17.44 30.62 31.21
N VAL A 75 -17.56 31.83 30.66
CA VAL A 75 -16.52 32.88 30.76
C VAL A 75 -16.32 33.27 32.24
N THR A 76 -17.40 33.43 33.00
CA THR A 76 -17.32 33.68 34.44
C THR A 76 -16.62 32.52 35.17
N ALA A 77 -16.89 31.29 34.79
CA ALA A 77 -16.24 30.12 35.35
C ALA A 77 -14.72 30.06 35.04
N LEU A 78 -14.29 30.50 33.85
CA LEU A 78 -12.86 30.65 33.50
C LEU A 78 -12.14 31.70 34.34
N ALA A 79 -12.86 32.75 34.76
CA ALA A 79 -12.30 33.82 35.59
C ALA A 79 -12.20 33.47 37.08
N CYS A 80 -12.65 32.29 37.53
CA CYS A 80 -12.60 31.88 38.93
C CYS A 80 -11.18 31.49 39.36
N PRO A 81 -10.45 32.25 40.19
CA PRO A 81 -9.04 31.97 40.51
C PRO A 81 -8.89 30.75 41.43
N ASP A 82 -9.85 30.49 42.29
CA ASP A 82 -9.73 29.54 43.41
C ASP A 82 -10.14 28.09 43.03
N ASN A 83 -10.69 27.87 41.83
CA ASN A 83 -11.15 26.55 41.39
C ASN A 83 -10.60 26.16 39.99
N ALA A 84 -9.42 25.54 39.98
CA ALA A 84 -8.81 25.08 38.76
C ALA A 84 -9.65 24.00 38.03
N ALA A 85 -10.41 23.18 38.79
CA ALA A 85 -11.27 22.15 38.20
C ALA A 85 -12.45 22.81 37.44
N LEU A 86 -13.02 23.88 37.98
CA LEU A 86 -14.06 24.64 37.30
C LEU A 86 -13.55 25.29 36.02
N ARG A 87 -12.38 25.94 36.06
CA ARG A 87 -11.76 26.54 34.87
C ARG A 87 -11.52 25.51 33.75
N ASN A 88 -10.92 24.37 34.12
CA ASN A 88 -10.62 23.32 33.14
C ASN A 88 -11.91 22.72 32.54
N SER A 89 -12.94 22.48 33.33
CA SER A 89 -14.23 21.97 32.87
C SER A 89 -14.97 22.98 31.99
N ALA A 90 -14.88 24.28 32.30
CA ALA A 90 -15.43 25.33 31.45
C ALA A 90 -14.70 25.39 30.09
N ALA A 91 -13.36 25.30 30.10
CA ALA A 91 -12.57 25.23 28.86
C ALA A 91 -12.93 23.98 28.01
N GLU A 92 -13.04 22.82 28.65
CA GLU A 92 -13.47 21.57 27.99
C GLU A 92 -14.88 21.72 27.38
N THR A 93 -15.78 22.39 28.08
CA THR A 93 -17.15 22.64 27.59
C THR A 93 -17.13 23.50 26.32
N PHE A 94 -16.36 24.59 26.29
CA PHE A 94 -16.21 25.41 25.08
C PHE A 94 -15.63 24.62 23.89
N ILE A 95 -14.59 23.83 24.13
CA ILE A 95 -13.95 22.99 23.08
C ILE A 95 -14.96 21.97 22.55
N ARG A 96 -15.76 21.37 23.43
CA ARG A 96 -16.78 20.39 23.06
C ARG A 96 -17.94 20.99 22.27
N VAL A 97 -18.36 22.20 22.58
CA VAL A 97 -19.34 22.98 21.80
C VAL A 97 -18.76 23.34 20.42
N GLY A 98 -17.50 23.70 20.38
CA GLY A 98 -16.76 23.95 19.14
C GLY A 98 -17.12 25.27 18.44
N PRO A 99 -17.24 25.30 17.09
CA PRO A 99 -17.41 26.51 16.28
C PRO A 99 -18.58 27.44 16.68
N PRO A 100 -19.72 26.98 17.21
CA PRO A 100 -20.77 27.86 17.70
C PRO A 100 -20.36 28.80 18.84
N ALA A 101 -19.34 28.40 19.64
CA ALA A 101 -18.85 29.20 20.77
C ALA A 101 -17.92 30.35 20.35
N VAL A 102 -17.32 30.30 19.15
CA VAL A 102 -16.29 31.23 18.71
C VAL A 102 -16.71 32.72 18.80
N PRO A 103 -17.90 33.15 18.35
CA PRO A 103 -18.28 34.54 18.45
C PRO A 103 -18.25 35.09 19.90
N ALA A 104 -18.76 34.31 20.86
CA ALA A 104 -18.77 34.69 22.26
C ALA A 104 -17.38 34.72 22.90
N LEU A 105 -16.50 33.77 22.50
CA LEU A 105 -15.10 33.77 22.94
C LEU A 105 -14.34 34.98 22.40
N LEU A 106 -14.59 35.39 21.15
CA LEU A 106 -13.98 36.60 20.55
C LEU A 106 -14.46 37.90 21.23
N GLU A 107 -15.72 37.98 21.60
CA GLU A 107 -16.27 39.09 22.35
C GLU A 107 -15.62 39.20 23.73
N ALA A 108 -15.51 38.07 24.45
CA ALA A 108 -14.92 38.00 25.78
C ALA A 108 -13.42 38.39 25.79
N LEU A 109 -12.68 38.19 24.71
CA LEU A 109 -11.27 38.62 24.60
C LEU A 109 -11.07 40.12 24.86
N SER A 110 -12.05 40.96 24.57
CA SER A 110 -11.94 42.42 24.68
C SER A 110 -12.07 42.96 26.09
N GLY A 111 -12.70 42.21 27.00
CA GLY A 111 -13.13 42.68 28.33
C GLY A 111 -12.48 41.99 29.53
N THR A 112 -11.56 41.04 29.32
CA THR A 112 -10.99 40.19 30.38
C THR A 112 -9.55 40.56 30.74
N ASP A 113 -9.09 40.10 31.92
CA ASP A 113 -7.68 40.20 32.32
C ASP A 113 -6.78 39.23 31.52
N SER A 114 -5.44 39.35 31.68
CA SER A 114 -4.46 38.57 30.95
C SER A 114 -4.57 37.07 31.17
N ASP A 115 -4.92 36.61 32.36
CA ASP A 115 -4.99 35.19 32.69
C ASP A 115 -6.21 34.54 31.98
N VAL A 116 -7.36 35.22 32.05
CA VAL A 116 -8.56 34.75 31.34
C VAL A 116 -8.38 34.82 29.83
N LYS A 117 -7.73 35.89 29.30
CA LYS A 117 -7.40 35.97 27.88
C LYS A 117 -6.62 34.77 27.40
N LYS A 118 -5.65 34.33 28.19
CA LYS A 118 -4.85 33.15 27.83
C LYS A 118 -5.72 31.90 27.68
N PHE A 119 -6.65 31.63 28.63
CA PHE A 119 -7.58 30.50 28.49
C PHE A 119 -8.45 30.63 27.25
N LEU A 120 -8.97 31.82 26.95
CA LEU A 120 -9.80 32.05 25.77
C LEU A 120 -9.03 31.79 24.48
N ILE A 121 -7.75 32.22 24.40
CA ILE A 121 -6.87 32.01 23.25
C ILE A 121 -6.57 30.52 23.06
N ASP A 122 -6.24 29.82 24.17
CA ASP A 122 -5.96 28.38 24.12
C ASP A 122 -7.20 27.61 23.61
N ILE A 123 -8.38 27.93 24.09
CA ILE A 123 -9.66 27.34 23.66
C ILE A 123 -9.90 27.62 22.17
N LEU A 124 -9.71 28.85 21.70
CA LEU A 124 -9.88 29.21 20.29
C LEU A 124 -8.90 28.43 19.40
N GLY A 125 -7.66 28.21 19.86
CA GLY A 125 -6.67 27.38 19.19
C GLY A 125 -7.11 25.89 19.10
N GLU A 126 -7.64 25.35 20.19
CA GLU A 126 -8.13 23.95 20.23
C GLU A 126 -9.40 23.73 19.38
N ILE A 127 -10.31 24.73 19.32
CA ILE A 127 -11.49 24.67 18.43
C ILE A 127 -11.07 24.68 16.97
N GLY A 128 -9.99 25.36 16.61
CA GLY A 128 -9.43 25.35 15.26
C GLY A 128 -10.24 26.16 14.22
N ASP A 129 -11.14 27.07 14.64
CA ASP A 129 -11.96 27.83 13.72
C ASP A 129 -11.23 29.08 13.20
N ARG A 130 -11.04 29.16 11.89
CA ARG A 130 -10.31 30.24 11.19
C ARG A 130 -10.94 31.63 11.34
N ARG A 131 -12.16 31.77 11.85
CA ARG A 131 -12.76 33.09 12.21
C ARG A 131 -11.97 33.76 13.30
N SER A 132 -11.25 33.01 14.13
CA SER A 132 -10.42 33.54 15.23
C SER A 132 -9.12 34.19 14.76
N THR A 133 -8.65 33.91 13.54
CA THR A 133 -7.31 34.29 13.05
C THR A 133 -7.03 35.78 13.18
N ILE A 134 -7.93 36.65 12.72
CA ILE A 134 -7.70 38.10 12.71
C ILE A 134 -7.62 38.66 14.13
N ALA A 135 -8.49 38.21 15.04
CA ALA A 135 -8.47 38.62 16.44
C ALA A 135 -7.17 38.19 17.13
N LEU A 136 -6.73 36.95 16.91
CA LEU A 136 -5.48 36.42 17.47
C LEU A 136 -4.23 37.15 16.89
N VAL A 137 -4.23 37.50 15.60
CA VAL A 137 -3.17 38.33 14.98
C VAL A 137 -3.09 39.69 15.69
N GLY A 138 -4.21 40.29 16.05
CA GLY A 138 -4.24 41.56 16.82
C GLY A 138 -3.56 41.47 18.19
N LEU A 139 -3.46 40.27 18.77
CA LEU A 139 -2.82 40.02 20.07
C LEU A 139 -1.29 39.84 19.99
N LEU A 140 -0.72 39.66 18.83
CA LEU A 140 0.74 39.46 18.65
C LEU A 140 1.58 40.65 19.14
N ARG A 141 0.99 41.86 19.20
CA ARG A 141 1.67 43.10 19.60
C ARG A 141 1.40 43.46 21.08
N GLN A 142 0.76 42.59 21.85
CA GLN A 142 0.48 42.82 23.26
C GLN A 142 1.78 42.96 24.08
N VAL A 143 1.70 43.81 25.13
CA VAL A 143 2.81 44.02 26.08
C VAL A 143 3.04 42.75 26.91
N ASP A 144 1.95 42.06 27.27
CA ASP A 144 2.02 40.80 28.01
C ASP A 144 2.52 39.67 27.06
N GLU A 145 3.72 39.19 27.35
CA GLU A 145 4.37 38.14 26.52
C GLU A 145 3.63 36.80 26.59
N ASN A 146 2.98 36.47 27.69
CA ASN A 146 2.24 35.23 27.82
C ASN A 146 1.02 35.22 26.92
N VAL A 147 0.30 36.34 26.84
CA VAL A 147 -0.85 36.49 25.92
C VAL A 147 -0.40 36.43 24.46
N ALA A 148 0.68 37.14 24.13
CA ALA A 148 1.21 37.11 22.78
C ALA A 148 1.72 35.70 22.38
N MET A 149 2.35 34.97 23.30
CA MET A 149 2.83 33.61 23.09
C MET A 149 1.68 32.63 22.88
N ALA A 150 0.64 32.68 23.72
CA ALA A 150 -0.57 31.88 23.54
C ALA A 150 -1.24 32.15 22.18
N ALA A 151 -1.30 33.43 21.75
CA ALA A 151 -1.86 33.79 20.45
C ALA A 151 -1.02 33.22 19.28
N ILE A 152 0.30 33.21 19.38
CA ILE A 152 1.20 32.59 18.39
C ILE A 152 0.93 31.08 18.31
N GLU A 153 0.86 30.38 19.43
CA GLU A 153 0.61 28.95 19.48
C GLU A 153 -0.78 28.60 18.93
N ALA A 154 -1.81 29.36 19.29
CA ALA A 154 -3.15 29.19 18.73
C ALA A 154 -3.18 29.40 17.21
N LEU A 155 -2.48 30.41 16.68
CA LEU A 155 -2.37 30.65 15.24
C LEU A 155 -1.71 29.49 14.50
N GLY A 156 -0.73 28.81 15.10
CA GLY A 156 -0.14 27.58 14.54
C GLY A 156 -1.19 26.48 14.39
N LYS A 157 -2.01 26.24 15.44
CA LYS A 157 -3.07 25.22 15.47
C LYS A 157 -4.22 25.50 14.48
N LEU A 158 -4.50 26.76 14.18
CA LEU A 158 -5.58 27.13 13.25
C LEU A 158 -5.29 26.75 11.80
N HIS A 159 -4.06 26.50 11.42
CA HIS A 159 -3.63 26.21 10.04
C HIS A 159 -4.22 27.19 9.00
N ASP A 160 -4.23 28.48 9.35
CA ASP A 160 -4.73 29.55 8.49
C ASP A 160 -3.57 30.35 7.90
N ALA A 161 -3.47 30.35 6.59
CA ALA A 161 -2.41 31.03 5.84
C ALA A 161 -2.36 32.57 6.07
N ARG A 162 -3.42 33.19 6.58
CA ARG A 162 -3.46 34.61 6.97
C ARG A 162 -2.56 34.95 8.16
N ALA A 163 -2.18 33.95 8.96
CA ALA A 163 -1.27 34.11 10.09
C ALA A 163 0.22 34.20 9.67
N VAL A 164 0.58 33.75 8.48
CA VAL A 164 1.98 33.56 8.06
C VAL A 164 2.77 34.87 8.08
N ASP A 165 2.26 35.90 7.40
CA ASP A 165 2.95 37.20 7.32
C ASP A 165 3.05 37.90 8.69
N PRO A 166 1.96 37.95 9.53
CA PRO A 166 2.05 38.48 10.89
C PRO A 166 3.04 37.74 11.78
N LEU A 167 3.10 36.40 11.71
CA LEU A 167 4.07 35.60 12.45
C LEU A 167 5.51 35.86 11.93
N GLY A 168 5.68 36.05 10.62
CA GLY A 168 6.94 36.47 10.00
C GLY A 168 7.44 37.84 10.52
N GLU A 169 6.51 38.76 10.81
CA GLU A 169 6.85 40.06 11.44
C GLU A 169 7.34 39.88 12.89
N VAL A 170 6.78 38.92 13.65
CA VAL A 170 7.25 38.63 15.03
C VAL A 170 8.74 38.23 15.01
N LEU A 171 9.24 37.57 13.98
CA LEU A 171 10.65 37.19 13.88
C LEU A 171 11.61 38.38 13.77
N ARG A 172 11.12 39.58 13.41
CA ARG A 172 11.91 40.79 13.32
C ARG A 172 12.02 41.55 14.64
N ASN A 173 11.18 41.23 15.62
CA ASN A 173 11.17 41.86 16.93
C ASN A 173 12.34 41.34 17.79
N ASP A 174 12.75 42.10 18.79
CA ASP A 174 13.83 41.68 19.71
C ASP A 174 13.24 41.02 20.99
N ARG A 175 12.39 39.98 20.78
CA ARG A 175 11.71 39.20 21.86
C ARG A 175 11.94 37.70 21.62
N PRO A 176 13.03 37.13 22.16
CA PRO A 176 13.48 35.76 21.80
C PRO A 176 12.45 34.66 22.03
N LEU A 177 11.67 34.73 23.11
CA LEU A 177 10.65 33.72 23.41
C LEU A 177 9.55 33.71 22.35
N LEU A 178 9.05 34.90 21.96
CA LEU A 178 8.03 35.00 20.92
C LEU A 178 8.56 34.60 19.54
N GLN A 179 9.81 34.93 19.24
CA GLN A 179 10.46 34.50 17.98
C GLN A 179 10.53 32.97 17.90
N PHE A 180 10.88 32.30 19.00
CA PHE A 180 10.95 30.84 19.04
C PHE A 180 9.56 30.20 18.84
N SER A 181 8.53 30.70 19.55
CA SER A 181 7.15 30.23 19.36
C SER A 181 6.65 30.52 17.93
N ALA A 182 7.00 31.68 17.34
CA ALA A 182 6.61 32.03 15.97
C ALA A 182 7.26 31.11 14.93
N ILE A 183 8.54 30.72 15.12
CA ILE A 183 9.20 29.72 14.25
C ILE A 183 8.43 28.41 14.28
N LYS A 184 8.05 27.94 15.49
CA LYS A 184 7.29 26.71 15.67
C LYS A 184 5.90 26.79 15.01
N ALA A 185 5.18 27.88 15.19
CA ALA A 185 3.87 28.09 14.57
C ALA A 185 3.97 28.16 13.03
N LEU A 186 4.99 28.83 12.47
CA LEU A 186 5.26 28.86 11.03
C LEU A 186 5.62 27.47 10.47
N GLN A 187 6.32 26.65 11.27
CA GLN A 187 6.61 25.24 10.93
C GLN A 187 5.32 24.40 10.87
N GLU A 188 4.38 24.60 11.79
CA GLU A 188 3.08 23.90 11.82
C GLU A 188 2.21 24.33 10.64
N LEU A 189 2.20 25.61 10.29
CA LEU A 189 1.49 26.13 9.12
C LEU A 189 2.01 25.57 7.80
N GLY A 190 3.31 25.33 7.69
CA GLY A 190 3.92 24.72 6.50
C GLY A 190 3.83 25.55 5.20
N ASP A 191 3.54 26.84 5.28
CA ASP A 191 3.35 27.73 4.13
C ASP A 191 4.69 28.28 3.61
N GLY A 192 4.92 28.20 2.30
CA GLY A 192 6.15 28.66 1.65
C GLY A 192 6.47 30.17 1.79
N ARG A 193 5.50 31.00 2.20
CA ARG A 193 5.75 32.43 2.52
C ARG A 193 6.59 32.61 3.79
N ALA A 194 6.60 31.60 4.67
CA ALA A 194 7.43 31.60 5.88
C ALA A 194 8.94 31.43 5.57
N VAL A 195 9.31 30.98 4.37
CA VAL A 195 10.69 30.63 4.04
C VAL A 195 11.63 31.81 4.17
N GLU A 196 11.32 32.97 3.59
CA GLU A 196 12.20 34.14 3.66
C GLU A 196 12.36 34.69 5.10
N PRO A 197 11.30 34.86 5.91
CA PRO A 197 11.43 35.21 7.32
C PRO A 197 12.30 34.23 8.12
N LEU A 198 12.17 32.92 7.86
CA LEU A 198 12.96 31.89 8.55
C LEU A 198 14.44 31.90 8.10
N ILE A 199 14.71 32.10 6.80
CA ILE A 199 16.09 32.28 6.28
C ILE A 199 16.77 33.47 6.98
N ALA A 200 16.05 34.56 7.21
CA ALA A 200 16.60 35.73 7.93
C ALA A 200 16.96 35.44 9.40
N CYS A 201 16.47 34.32 9.97
CA CYS A 201 16.86 33.85 11.31
C CYS A 201 18.15 33.01 11.30
N LEU A 202 18.62 32.55 10.13
CA LEU A 202 19.89 31.86 10.00
C LEU A 202 21.04 32.82 10.34
N GLY A 203 22.01 32.37 11.12
CA GLY A 203 23.08 33.22 11.65
C GLY A 203 22.76 33.88 12.99
N ARG A 204 21.51 33.87 13.47
CA ARG A 204 21.17 34.26 14.84
C ARG A 204 21.32 33.04 15.76
N LYS A 205 22.38 32.98 16.58
CA LYS A 205 22.78 31.81 17.37
C LYS A 205 21.63 31.16 18.18
N THR A 206 20.69 31.96 18.68
CA THR A 206 19.56 31.49 19.50
C THR A 206 18.43 30.87 18.65
N LEU A 207 18.24 31.30 17.41
CA LEU A 207 17.14 30.92 16.54
C LEU A 207 17.53 29.97 15.41
N GLU A 208 18.82 29.93 15.07
CA GLU A 208 19.36 29.20 13.92
C GLU A 208 18.94 27.73 13.90
N ARG A 209 18.98 27.09 15.07
CA ARG A 209 18.54 25.69 15.20
C ARG A 209 17.07 25.51 14.85
N ALA A 210 16.20 26.30 15.48
CA ALA A 210 14.75 26.20 15.28
C ALA A 210 14.38 26.57 13.84
N ALA A 211 15.03 27.59 13.28
CA ALA A 211 14.82 27.99 11.89
C ALA A 211 15.23 26.89 10.89
N LEU A 212 16.35 26.21 11.09
CA LEU A 212 16.77 25.07 10.27
C LEU A 212 15.76 23.91 10.32
N GLU A 213 15.29 23.56 11.51
CA GLU A 213 14.28 22.51 11.69
C GLU A 213 12.96 22.86 10.99
N ALA A 214 12.53 24.11 11.08
CA ALA A 214 11.32 24.61 10.40
C ALA A 214 11.49 24.62 8.87
N LEU A 215 12.60 25.12 8.35
CA LEU A 215 12.89 25.19 6.93
C LEU A 215 12.93 23.81 6.28
N GLY A 216 13.53 22.82 6.94
CA GLY A 216 13.53 21.42 6.47
C GLY A 216 12.13 20.82 6.35
N ARG A 217 11.21 21.22 7.23
CA ARG A 217 9.82 20.72 7.25
C ARG A 217 8.89 21.41 6.26
N ILE A 218 9.09 22.69 5.96
CA ILE A 218 8.25 23.43 5.00
C ILE A 218 8.38 22.86 3.59
N GLY A 219 9.57 22.40 3.20
CA GLY A 219 9.73 21.71 1.93
C GLY A 219 9.73 22.65 0.72
N ASP A 220 10.54 23.69 0.72
CA ASP A 220 10.70 24.66 -0.37
C ASP A 220 12.16 24.71 -0.85
N LEU A 221 12.38 24.64 -2.16
CA LEU A 221 13.73 24.63 -2.75
C LEU A 221 14.55 25.91 -2.49
N ARG A 222 13.91 27.04 -2.19
CA ARG A 222 14.61 28.29 -1.80
C ARG A 222 15.49 28.09 -0.57
N VAL A 223 15.18 27.11 0.26
CA VAL A 223 15.92 26.72 1.47
C VAL A 223 17.30 26.15 1.14
N LEU A 224 17.49 25.57 -0.04
CA LEU A 224 18.67 24.75 -0.38
C LEU A 224 19.99 25.53 -0.27
N ASN A 225 20.08 26.71 -0.89
CA ASN A 225 21.30 27.52 -0.85
C ASN A 225 21.62 28.08 0.55
N PRO A 226 20.68 28.70 1.29
CA PRO A 226 20.92 29.17 2.64
C PRO A 226 21.38 28.07 3.59
N VAL A 227 20.73 26.90 3.57
CA VAL A 227 21.09 25.79 4.47
C VAL A 227 22.45 25.15 4.11
N THR A 228 22.77 25.05 2.81
CA THR A 228 24.11 24.59 2.40
C THR A 228 25.20 25.59 2.81
N GLN A 229 24.91 26.89 2.86
CA GLN A 229 25.84 27.88 3.38
C GLN A 229 26.06 27.72 4.88
N VAL A 230 25.01 27.51 5.66
CA VAL A 230 25.11 27.20 7.10
C VAL A 230 25.96 25.94 7.32
N LEU A 231 25.75 24.89 6.53
CA LEU A 231 26.55 23.67 6.61
C LEU A 231 28.06 23.91 6.48
N ARG A 232 28.47 24.87 5.65
CA ARG A 232 29.87 25.24 5.43
C ARG A 232 30.44 26.14 6.53
N LEU A 233 29.68 27.11 7.01
CA LEU A 233 30.20 28.21 7.83
C LEU A 233 29.94 28.04 9.33
N SER A 234 28.97 27.22 9.74
CA SER A 234 28.56 27.11 11.14
C SER A 234 29.36 26.12 11.96
N THR A 235 29.12 26.11 13.28
CA THR A 235 29.76 25.19 14.23
C THR A 235 29.23 23.78 14.09
N ALA A 236 29.98 22.79 14.63
CA ALA A 236 29.60 21.39 14.61
C ALA A 236 28.19 21.13 15.18
N LYS A 237 27.78 21.85 16.24
CA LYS A 237 26.44 21.72 16.84
C LYS A 237 25.29 22.09 15.93
N VAL A 238 25.51 22.94 14.93
CA VAL A 238 24.48 23.38 13.97
C VAL A 238 24.54 22.56 12.69
N ARG A 239 25.73 22.12 12.28
CA ARG A 239 25.93 21.36 11.04
C ARG A 239 25.04 20.10 10.95
N HIS A 240 24.89 19.35 12.06
CA HIS A 240 24.05 18.14 12.04
C HIS A 240 22.57 18.46 11.82
N ILE A 241 22.11 19.64 12.28
CA ILE A 241 20.73 20.08 12.05
C ILE A 241 20.56 20.52 10.61
N ALA A 242 21.56 21.19 10.03
CA ALA A 242 21.55 21.55 8.60
C ALA A 242 21.53 20.30 7.71
N VAL A 243 22.31 19.25 8.04
CA VAL A 243 22.25 17.94 7.37
C VAL A 243 20.84 17.37 7.45
N ARG A 244 20.25 17.32 8.66
CA ARG A 244 18.88 16.84 8.85
C ARG A 244 17.87 17.65 8.06
N ALA A 245 17.96 18.99 8.08
CA ALA A 245 17.07 19.86 7.35
C ALA A 245 17.12 19.60 5.82
N LEU A 246 18.31 19.32 5.27
CA LEU A 246 18.45 18.95 3.86
C LEU A 246 17.87 17.58 3.54
N ILE A 247 17.96 16.63 4.46
CA ILE A 247 17.34 15.30 4.34
C ILE A 247 15.81 15.43 4.41
N ASP A 248 15.28 16.18 5.37
CA ASP A 248 13.85 16.43 5.51
C ASP A 248 13.29 17.13 4.27
N LEU A 249 14.01 18.13 3.75
CA LEU A 249 13.68 18.78 2.49
C LEU A 249 13.61 17.76 1.33
N HIS A 250 14.66 16.95 1.16
CA HIS A 250 14.72 15.96 0.10
C HIS A 250 13.55 14.98 0.17
N ASN A 251 13.21 14.48 1.37
CA ASN A 251 12.15 13.48 1.54
C ASN A 251 10.77 14.00 1.14
N ARG A 252 10.54 15.31 1.23
CA ARG A 252 9.26 15.98 0.89
C ARG A 252 9.15 16.38 -0.57
N MET A 253 10.26 16.39 -1.30
CA MET A 253 10.30 16.86 -2.68
C MET A 253 9.88 15.79 -3.70
N PRO A 254 9.32 16.21 -4.86
CA PRO A 254 9.11 15.33 -5.99
C PRO A 254 10.44 14.84 -6.59
N PRO A 255 10.45 13.74 -7.37
CA PRO A 255 11.69 13.09 -7.87
C PRO A 255 12.67 14.03 -8.58
N ASP A 256 12.18 14.95 -9.42
CA ASP A 256 13.04 15.89 -10.16
C ASP A 256 13.75 16.87 -9.22
N ALA A 257 13.04 17.35 -8.20
CA ALA A 257 13.61 18.23 -7.18
C ALA A 257 14.61 17.50 -6.28
N LYS A 258 14.40 16.21 -5.96
CA LYS A 258 15.36 15.36 -5.23
C LYS A 258 16.71 15.30 -5.92
N THR A 259 16.70 15.08 -7.23
CA THR A 259 17.93 15.07 -8.05
C THR A 259 18.66 16.42 -7.99
N THR A 260 17.92 17.52 -8.01
CA THR A 260 18.48 18.87 -7.89
C THR A 260 19.14 19.10 -6.54
N ILE A 261 18.53 18.64 -5.44
CA ILE A 261 19.10 18.74 -4.08
C ILE A 261 20.41 17.96 -4.00
N ILE A 262 20.45 16.71 -4.45
CA ILE A 262 21.67 15.88 -4.42
C ILE A 262 22.77 16.53 -5.27
N ARG A 263 22.45 17.00 -6.47
CA ARG A 263 23.41 17.71 -7.33
C ARG A 263 23.99 18.93 -6.62
N ARG A 264 23.15 19.75 -5.98
CA ARG A 264 23.60 20.95 -5.26
C ARG A 264 24.49 20.62 -4.07
N ILE A 265 24.17 19.55 -3.31
CA ILE A 265 25.01 19.07 -2.21
C ILE A 265 26.39 18.67 -2.74
N ARG A 266 26.50 18.00 -3.87
CA ARG A 266 27.76 17.64 -4.52
C ARG A 266 28.56 18.86 -4.99
N GLU A 267 27.91 19.89 -5.57
CA GLU A 267 28.55 21.13 -6.00
C GLU A 267 29.16 21.92 -4.82
N VAL A 268 28.54 21.83 -3.66
CA VAL A 268 28.97 22.52 -2.44
C VAL A 268 29.91 21.64 -1.61
N TYR A 269 30.33 20.47 -2.12
CA TYR A 269 31.23 19.55 -1.44
C TYR A 269 32.52 20.28 -0.98
N ASP A 270 32.82 20.11 0.30
CA ASP A 270 34.00 20.62 0.95
C ASP A 270 34.60 19.52 1.86
N LYS A 271 35.92 19.37 1.82
CA LYS A 271 36.62 18.34 2.65
C LYS A 271 36.31 18.47 4.13
N SER A 272 36.13 19.68 4.64
CA SER A 272 35.81 19.92 6.05
C SER A 272 34.40 19.47 6.41
N VAL A 273 33.45 19.64 5.51
CA VAL A 273 32.07 19.12 5.67
C VAL A 273 32.07 17.60 5.64
N SER A 274 32.76 17.01 4.66
CA SER A 274 32.87 15.56 4.55
C SER A 274 33.52 14.95 5.79
N GLN A 275 34.63 15.50 6.26
CA GLN A 275 35.28 15.04 7.49
C GLN A 275 34.33 15.10 8.68
N TYR A 276 33.64 16.22 8.87
CA TYR A 276 32.66 16.37 9.94
C TYR A 276 31.55 15.32 9.85
N VAL A 277 30.96 15.11 8.65
CA VAL A 277 29.88 14.13 8.49
C VAL A 277 30.38 12.70 8.71
N ARG A 278 31.63 12.37 8.33
CA ARG A 278 32.26 11.07 8.67
C ARG A 278 32.41 10.87 10.17
N GLU A 279 32.79 11.92 10.91
CA GLU A 279 32.87 11.86 12.40
C GLU A 279 31.49 11.58 13.02
N CYS A 280 30.39 12.02 12.38
CA CYS A 280 29.04 11.71 12.85
C CYS A 280 28.65 10.22 12.74
N LEU A 281 29.37 9.40 11.98
CA LEU A 281 29.12 7.95 11.90
C LEU A 281 29.38 7.21 13.23
N THR A 282 30.19 7.79 14.12
CA THR A 282 30.48 7.27 15.46
C THR A 282 29.58 7.86 16.55
N ASN A 283 28.57 8.67 16.16
CA ASN A 283 27.69 9.32 17.13
C ASN A 283 26.81 8.31 17.86
N ALA A 284 26.57 8.55 19.14
CA ALA A 284 25.74 7.69 19.98
C ALA A 284 24.23 7.75 19.59
N ASP A 285 23.79 8.86 18.97
CA ASP A 285 22.42 8.99 18.48
C ASP A 285 22.26 8.28 17.11
N PRO A 286 21.45 7.20 17.03
CA PRO A 286 21.23 6.46 15.79
C PRO A 286 20.67 7.32 14.66
N ALA A 287 19.88 8.37 14.97
CA ALA A 287 19.33 9.25 13.96
C ALA A 287 20.41 10.11 13.31
N VAL A 288 21.37 10.60 14.10
CA VAL A 288 22.53 11.34 13.59
C VAL A 288 23.40 10.45 12.72
N LYS A 289 23.64 9.20 13.16
CA LYS A 289 24.40 8.19 12.41
C LYS A 289 23.76 7.91 11.05
N ARG A 290 22.47 7.58 11.00
CA ARG A 290 21.76 7.31 9.74
C ARG A 290 21.73 8.51 8.80
N ASN A 291 21.51 9.71 9.34
CA ASN A 291 21.56 10.94 8.56
C ASN A 291 22.95 11.17 7.94
N ALA A 292 24.00 10.88 8.68
CA ALA A 292 25.37 10.96 8.17
C ALA A 292 25.63 9.97 7.03
N MET A 293 25.15 8.72 7.14
CA MET A 293 25.26 7.71 6.07
C MET A 293 24.59 8.19 4.78
N THR A 294 23.34 8.62 4.87
CA THR A 294 22.56 9.14 3.73
C THR A 294 23.28 10.33 3.08
N PHE A 295 23.72 11.28 3.88
CA PHE A 295 24.35 12.50 3.39
C PHE A 295 25.69 12.24 2.73
N LEU A 296 26.54 11.35 3.28
CA LEU A 296 27.80 10.91 2.67
C LEU A 296 27.57 10.26 1.31
N GLY A 297 26.52 9.46 1.19
CA GLY A 297 26.10 8.92 -0.11
C GLY A 297 25.78 10.04 -1.11
N TRP A 298 24.95 11.00 -0.73
CA TRP A 298 24.62 12.13 -1.61
C TRP A 298 25.82 12.96 -2.01
N MET A 299 26.79 13.17 -1.11
CA MET A 299 28.04 13.83 -1.43
C MET A 299 28.90 13.06 -2.45
N GLY A 300 28.74 11.76 -2.54
CA GLY A 300 29.55 10.90 -3.38
C GLY A 300 31.02 10.81 -2.93
N ASP A 301 31.26 10.94 -1.63
CA ASP A 301 32.63 10.91 -1.07
C ASP A 301 33.18 9.49 -0.99
N VAL A 302 33.97 9.08 -1.96
CA VAL A 302 34.62 7.76 -2.02
C VAL A 302 35.49 7.47 -0.79
N GLN A 303 36.02 8.51 -0.10
CA GLN A 303 36.78 8.34 1.13
C GLN A 303 35.90 7.93 2.33
N ALA A 304 34.57 8.09 2.21
CA ALA A 304 33.63 7.67 3.22
C ALA A 304 33.30 6.15 3.15
N ILE A 305 33.69 5.43 2.09
CA ILE A 305 33.37 3.99 1.93
C ILE A 305 33.89 3.19 3.14
N GLN A 306 35.17 3.35 3.52
CA GLN A 306 35.71 2.62 4.67
C GLN A 306 35.01 2.99 5.99
N PRO A 307 34.84 4.28 6.35
CA PRO A 307 34.04 4.67 7.52
C PRO A 307 32.60 4.15 7.52
N LEU A 308 31.93 4.11 6.36
CA LEU A 308 30.59 3.53 6.23
C LEU A 308 30.58 2.03 6.52
N VAL A 309 31.57 1.32 5.98
CA VAL A 309 31.77 -0.11 6.22
C VAL A 309 32.06 -0.40 7.69
N ASP A 310 32.94 0.39 8.33
CA ASP A 310 33.32 0.24 9.76
C ASP A 310 32.15 0.55 10.70
N SER A 311 31.22 1.40 10.26
CA SER A 311 30.02 1.78 11.03
C SER A 311 28.81 0.87 10.77
N PHE A 312 28.95 -0.14 9.91
CA PHE A 312 27.86 -1.05 9.54
C PHE A 312 27.37 -1.88 10.72
N ASP A 313 26.07 -1.99 10.84
CA ASP A 313 25.34 -2.99 11.60
C ASP A 313 24.06 -3.35 10.83
N GLU A 314 23.43 -4.48 11.15
CA GLU A 314 22.25 -4.97 10.41
C GLU A 314 21.04 -4.01 10.49
N THR A 315 21.00 -3.12 11.48
CA THR A 315 19.91 -2.13 11.65
C THR A 315 20.00 -0.93 10.71
N CYS A 316 21.18 -0.70 10.11
CA CYS A 316 21.45 0.39 9.18
C CYS A 316 21.87 -0.10 7.79
N LYS A 317 21.60 -1.37 7.48
CA LYS A 317 22.00 -2.01 6.21
C LYS A 317 21.54 -1.25 4.97
N GLU A 318 20.27 -0.87 4.93
CA GLU A 318 19.69 -0.19 3.76
C GLU A 318 20.26 1.22 3.57
N GLU A 319 20.51 1.96 4.65
CA GLU A 319 21.14 3.27 4.59
C GLU A 319 22.58 3.17 4.05
N VAL A 320 23.36 2.20 4.54
CA VAL A 320 24.73 1.98 4.06
C VAL A 320 24.71 1.57 2.59
N VAL A 321 23.91 0.60 2.20
CA VAL A 321 23.84 0.13 0.79
C VAL A 321 23.42 1.27 -0.13
N THR A 322 22.40 2.05 0.25
CA THR A 322 21.96 3.22 -0.52
C THR A 322 23.08 4.26 -0.64
N ALA A 323 23.81 4.52 0.43
CA ALA A 323 24.96 5.41 0.39
C ALA A 323 26.05 4.90 -0.57
N LEU A 324 26.34 3.60 -0.57
CA LEU A 324 27.32 2.98 -1.47
C LEU A 324 26.91 3.07 -2.94
N ILE A 325 25.62 2.90 -3.25
CA ILE A 325 25.07 3.10 -4.60
C ILE A 325 25.33 4.54 -5.08
N HIS A 326 25.13 5.51 -4.22
CA HIS A 326 25.36 6.92 -4.54
C HIS A 326 26.84 7.29 -4.76
N MET A 327 27.80 6.42 -4.39
CA MET A 327 29.22 6.60 -4.74
C MET A 327 29.48 6.45 -6.26
N GLN A 328 28.53 5.88 -7.00
CA GLN A 328 28.59 5.72 -8.44
C GLN A 328 29.85 4.95 -8.88
N ARG A 329 30.25 5.15 -10.15
CA ARG A 329 31.38 4.41 -10.77
C ARG A 329 32.72 4.65 -10.07
N GLU A 330 32.91 5.81 -9.49
CA GLU A 330 34.14 6.20 -8.76
C GLU A 330 34.36 5.34 -7.51
N GLY A 331 33.27 4.87 -6.89
CA GLY A 331 33.32 4.01 -5.70
C GLY A 331 33.67 2.55 -5.97
N VAL A 332 33.44 2.06 -7.21
CA VAL A 332 33.55 0.62 -7.54
C VAL A 332 34.90 0.00 -7.17
N PRO A 333 36.06 0.60 -7.48
CA PRO A 333 37.34 0.01 -7.11
C PRO A 333 37.50 -0.17 -5.59
N LYS A 334 37.06 0.83 -4.82
CA LYS A 334 37.14 0.79 -3.36
C LYS A 334 36.16 -0.19 -2.74
N LEU A 335 34.96 -0.32 -3.31
CA LEU A 335 33.98 -1.33 -2.88
C LEU A 335 34.55 -2.75 -3.08
N LEU A 336 35.18 -3.02 -4.21
CA LEU A 336 35.82 -4.32 -4.47
C LEU A 336 36.98 -4.62 -3.52
N GLU A 337 37.72 -3.59 -3.08
CA GLU A 337 38.82 -3.72 -2.11
C GLU A 337 38.33 -4.14 -0.72
N VAL A 338 37.15 -3.66 -0.28
CA VAL A 338 36.64 -3.93 1.07
C VAL A 338 35.88 -5.26 1.18
N VAL A 339 35.31 -5.75 0.08
CA VAL A 339 34.50 -7.00 0.03
C VAL A 339 35.10 -8.17 0.82
N PRO A 340 36.40 -8.53 0.71
CA PRO A 340 36.93 -9.69 1.41
C PRO A 340 37.00 -9.57 2.95
N ARG A 341 36.80 -8.37 3.48
CA ARG A 341 37.02 -8.04 4.89
C ARG A 341 35.73 -7.78 5.68
N VAL A 342 34.59 -7.85 5.01
CA VAL A 342 33.30 -7.47 5.60
C VAL A 342 32.41 -8.66 5.91
N SER A 343 31.38 -8.45 6.74
CA SER A 343 30.38 -9.46 7.08
C SER A 343 29.53 -9.89 5.87
N ASP A 344 28.90 -11.05 5.98
CA ASP A 344 28.02 -11.61 4.93
C ASP A 344 26.91 -10.64 4.51
N GLY A 345 26.25 -10.03 5.51
CA GLY A 345 25.16 -9.05 5.27
C GLY A 345 25.63 -7.84 4.47
N LEU A 346 26.86 -7.37 4.74
CA LEU A 346 27.42 -6.24 3.99
C LEU A 346 27.97 -6.69 2.61
N ARG A 347 28.53 -7.92 2.48
CA ARG A 347 28.91 -8.45 1.15
C ARG A 347 27.71 -8.55 0.23
N GLU A 348 26.59 -9.05 0.73
CA GLU A 348 25.32 -9.04 -0.01
C GLU A 348 24.93 -7.62 -0.45
N GLY A 349 24.96 -6.66 0.50
CA GLY A 349 24.64 -5.27 0.23
C GLY A 349 25.57 -4.64 -0.82
N ILE A 350 26.88 -4.92 -0.77
CA ILE A 350 27.85 -4.44 -1.76
C ILE A 350 27.57 -5.07 -3.12
N ALA A 351 27.24 -6.37 -3.19
CA ALA A 351 26.89 -7.01 -4.46
C ALA A 351 25.67 -6.33 -5.11
N ARG A 352 24.63 -6.01 -4.32
CA ARG A 352 23.46 -5.22 -4.77
C ARG A 352 23.90 -3.85 -5.29
N ALA A 353 24.68 -3.12 -4.48
CA ALA A 353 25.16 -1.79 -4.85
C ALA A 353 25.95 -1.81 -6.18
N LEU A 354 26.84 -2.78 -6.37
CA LEU A 354 27.62 -2.93 -7.60
C LEU A 354 26.73 -3.19 -8.84
N GLY A 355 25.66 -3.97 -8.67
CA GLY A 355 24.67 -4.21 -9.72
C GLY A 355 23.92 -2.94 -10.11
N GLU A 356 23.43 -2.17 -9.12
CA GLU A 356 22.69 -0.93 -9.34
C GLU A 356 23.58 0.21 -9.90
N ILE A 357 24.85 0.27 -9.51
CA ILE A 357 25.82 1.22 -10.08
C ILE A 357 26.03 0.97 -11.59
N GLY A 358 25.93 -0.26 -12.03
CA GLY A 358 25.98 -0.62 -13.44
C GLY A 358 27.36 -0.45 -14.10
N ASP A 359 28.46 -0.48 -13.35
CA ASP A 359 29.80 -0.39 -13.92
C ASP A 359 30.39 -1.79 -14.21
N ARG A 360 30.77 -2.02 -15.47
CA ARG A 360 31.39 -3.29 -15.90
C ARG A 360 32.65 -3.67 -15.15
N LYS A 361 33.37 -2.73 -14.54
CA LYS A 361 34.52 -3.01 -13.68
C LYS A 361 34.16 -3.90 -12.49
N ALA A 362 32.89 -3.93 -12.09
CA ALA A 362 32.42 -4.78 -11.01
C ALA A 362 32.29 -6.27 -11.38
N VAL A 363 32.22 -6.60 -12.68
CA VAL A 363 31.94 -7.96 -13.16
C VAL A 363 32.88 -9.00 -12.56
N HIS A 364 34.19 -8.74 -12.56
CA HIS A 364 35.17 -9.69 -12.03
C HIS A 364 34.96 -9.96 -10.53
N GLY A 365 34.73 -8.93 -9.73
CA GLY A 365 34.46 -9.11 -8.30
C GLY A 365 33.11 -9.78 -8.03
N LEU A 366 32.09 -9.47 -8.82
CA LEU A 366 30.79 -10.15 -8.73
C LEU A 366 30.89 -11.64 -9.10
N VAL A 367 31.70 -11.99 -10.10
CA VAL A 367 32.01 -13.39 -10.44
C VAL A 367 32.68 -14.11 -9.25
N GLN A 368 33.57 -13.45 -8.52
CA GLN A 368 34.15 -14.05 -7.31
C GLN A 368 33.07 -14.27 -6.23
N LEU A 369 32.15 -13.33 -6.04
CA LEU A 369 31.04 -13.44 -5.08
C LEU A 369 30.03 -14.54 -5.42
N THR A 370 29.99 -15.04 -6.65
CA THR A 370 29.17 -16.23 -6.98
C THR A 370 29.69 -17.52 -6.33
N ALA A 371 30.89 -17.53 -5.80
CA ALA A 371 31.47 -18.62 -5.03
C ALA A 371 31.49 -18.38 -3.52
N ASP A 372 30.80 -17.35 -3.01
CA ASP A 372 30.73 -17.05 -1.57
C ASP A 372 30.08 -18.20 -0.80
N ALA A 373 30.52 -18.40 0.45
CA ALA A 373 29.93 -19.42 1.34
C ALA A 373 28.44 -19.17 1.63
N ASN A 374 28.04 -17.89 1.71
CA ASN A 374 26.67 -17.49 2.00
C ASN A 374 25.79 -17.46 0.74
N GLY A 375 24.66 -18.19 0.75
CA GLY A 375 23.73 -18.26 -0.38
C GLY A 375 23.11 -16.91 -0.74
N HIS A 376 22.85 -16.01 0.21
CA HIS A 376 22.31 -14.68 -0.07
C HIS A 376 23.31 -13.80 -0.83
N VAL A 377 24.61 -13.93 -0.51
CA VAL A 377 25.68 -13.24 -1.26
C VAL A 377 25.74 -13.75 -2.69
N ARG A 378 25.69 -15.09 -2.90
CA ARG A 378 25.68 -15.68 -4.23
C ARG A 378 24.45 -15.25 -5.04
N GLN A 379 23.28 -15.21 -4.39
CA GLN A 379 22.03 -14.72 -5.00
C GLN A 379 22.15 -13.26 -5.46
N ALA A 380 22.64 -12.38 -4.57
CA ALA A 380 22.84 -10.96 -4.89
C ALA A 380 23.85 -10.76 -6.03
N ALA A 381 24.93 -11.54 -6.02
CA ALA A 381 25.93 -11.52 -7.10
C ALA A 381 25.33 -11.97 -8.45
N ALA A 382 24.47 -13.00 -8.45
CA ALA A 382 23.79 -13.46 -9.65
C ALA A 382 22.85 -12.38 -10.22
N VAL A 383 22.04 -11.73 -9.36
CA VAL A 383 21.16 -10.63 -9.77
C VAL A 383 21.97 -9.47 -10.36
N ALA A 384 23.05 -9.07 -9.67
CA ALA A 384 23.93 -7.99 -10.12
C ALA A 384 24.59 -8.28 -11.48
N LEU A 385 25.05 -9.52 -11.71
CA LEU A 385 25.60 -9.94 -13.02
C LEU A 385 24.53 -9.88 -14.13
N GLY A 386 23.28 -10.21 -13.81
CA GLY A 386 22.16 -10.07 -14.73
C GLY A 386 21.88 -8.61 -15.11
N GLN A 387 21.94 -7.70 -14.13
CA GLN A 387 21.78 -6.25 -14.36
C GLN A 387 22.89 -5.66 -15.22
N LEU A 388 24.13 -6.09 -15.01
CA LEU A 388 25.27 -5.66 -15.81
C LEU A 388 25.26 -6.23 -17.23
N ALA A 389 24.58 -7.34 -17.44
CA ALA A 389 24.43 -8.03 -18.72
C ALA A 389 25.77 -8.25 -19.46
N ASP A 390 26.86 -8.56 -18.72
CA ASP A 390 28.17 -8.78 -19.30
C ASP A 390 28.44 -10.28 -19.56
N PRO A 391 28.85 -10.68 -20.78
CA PRO A 391 29.12 -12.08 -21.12
C PRO A 391 30.14 -12.79 -20.23
N MET A 392 31.05 -12.08 -19.58
CA MET A 392 32.01 -12.66 -18.64
C MET A 392 31.33 -13.37 -17.46
N GLY A 393 30.12 -12.94 -17.08
CA GLY A 393 29.30 -13.55 -16.01
C GLY A 393 28.70 -14.91 -16.39
N VAL A 394 28.57 -15.24 -17.67
CA VAL A 394 27.84 -16.42 -18.16
C VAL A 394 28.29 -17.72 -17.49
N ARG A 395 29.63 -17.95 -17.42
CA ARG A 395 30.15 -19.19 -16.83
C ARG A 395 29.80 -19.34 -15.36
N ALA A 396 29.92 -18.26 -14.60
CA ALA A 396 29.60 -18.26 -13.18
C ALA A 396 28.09 -18.47 -12.95
N LEU A 397 27.22 -17.80 -13.73
CA LEU A 397 25.79 -17.97 -13.67
C LEU A 397 25.32 -19.37 -14.04
N LEU A 398 25.93 -20.00 -15.05
CA LEU A 398 25.65 -21.39 -15.40
C LEU A 398 26.01 -22.35 -14.26
N HIS A 399 27.10 -22.09 -13.53
CA HIS A 399 27.47 -22.87 -12.36
C HIS A 399 26.45 -22.72 -11.22
N LEU A 400 25.88 -21.52 -11.01
CA LEU A 400 24.85 -21.27 -10.01
C LEU A 400 23.50 -21.95 -10.32
N LEU A 401 23.25 -22.44 -11.52
CA LEU A 401 22.08 -23.29 -11.79
C LEU A 401 22.15 -24.63 -11.05
N GLU A 402 23.34 -25.02 -10.56
CA GLU A 402 23.57 -26.20 -9.73
C GLU A 402 23.68 -25.88 -8.22
N ASP A 403 23.40 -24.65 -7.82
CA ASP A 403 23.49 -24.23 -6.41
C ASP A 403 22.53 -25.04 -5.52
N PRO A 404 22.92 -25.40 -4.29
CA PRO A 404 22.03 -26.13 -3.37
C PRO A 404 20.76 -25.37 -2.98
N TYR A 405 20.75 -24.04 -3.15
CA TYR A 405 19.61 -23.20 -2.80
C TYR A 405 18.77 -22.80 -4.03
N PRO A 406 17.46 -23.13 -4.07
CA PRO A 406 16.60 -22.80 -5.20
C PRO A 406 16.54 -21.31 -5.56
N ASN A 407 16.61 -20.41 -4.54
CA ASN A 407 16.60 -18.96 -4.79
C ASN A 407 17.82 -18.49 -5.58
N VAL A 408 18.99 -19.14 -5.37
CA VAL A 408 20.22 -18.84 -6.10
C VAL A 408 20.11 -19.34 -7.53
N GLN A 409 19.58 -20.55 -7.72
CA GLN A 409 19.31 -21.11 -9.07
C GLN A 409 18.37 -20.21 -9.86
N ASP A 410 17.27 -19.74 -9.23
CA ASP A 410 16.29 -18.86 -9.86
C ASP A 410 16.90 -17.48 -10.21
N ALA A 411 17.70 -16.92 -9.33
CA ALA A 411 18.43 -15.68 -9.60
C ALA A 411 19.40 -15.84 -10.80
N ALA A 412 20.13 -16.94 -10.85
CA ALA A 412 21.03 -17.25 -11.97
C ALA A 412 20.27 -17.44 -13.29
N TYR A 413 19.15 -18.17 -13.24
CA TYR A 413 18.28 -18.35 -14.40
C TYR A 413 17.78 -17.00 -14.94
N ARG A 414 17.22 -16.16 -14.06
CA ARG A 414 16.75 -14.81 -14.44
C ARG A 414 17.88 -13.95 -15.00
N ALA A 415 19.05 -13.99 -14.39
CA ALA A 415 20.21 -13.27 -14.91
C ALA A 415 20.59 -13.70 -16.33
N LEU A 416 20.57 -15.00 -16.60
CA LEU A 416 20.88 -15.56 -17.92
C LEU A 416 19.86 -15.15 -18.99
N THR A 417 18.60 -14.86 -18.63
CA THR A 417 17.60 -14.40 -19.62
C THR A 417 17.99 -13.07 -20.30
N HIS A 418 18.84 -12.27 -19.67
CA HIS A 418 19.33 -10.98 -20.20
C HIS A 418 20.65 -11.10 -20.98
N LEU A 419 21.24 -12.31 -21.08
CA LEU A 419 22.61 -12.52 -21.56
C LEU A 419 22.69 -13.30 -22.87
N LYS A 420 21.77 -13.09 -23.82
CA LYS A 420 21.79 -13.80 -25.10
C LYS A 420 23.14 -13.59 -25.80
N SER A 421 23.94 -14.66 -25.90
CA SER A 421 25.25 -14.66 -26.58
C SER A 421 25.54 -16.00 -27.26
N PRO A 422 26.35 -16.02 -28.31
CA PRO A 422 26.72 -17.28 -28.97
C PRO A 422 27.38 -18.29 -28.02
N THR A 423 28.18 -17.80 -27.09
CA THR A 423 28.85 -18.63 -26.07
C THR A 423 27.82 -19.28 -25.14
N LEU A 424 26.81 -18.50 -24.67
CA LEU A 424 25.74 -19.05 -23.83
C LEU A 424 24.93 -20.08 -24.62
N ILE A 425 24.50 -19.76 -25.84
CA ILE A 425 23.73 -20.69 -26.69
C ILE A 425 24.43 -22.02 -26.83
N LYS A 426 25.73 -22.02 -27.18
CA LYS A 426 26.51 -23.25 -27.27
C LYS A 426 26.49 -24.06 -25.98
N ARG A 427 26.68 -23.39 -24.83
CA ARG A 427 26.64 -24.05 -23.50
C ARG A 427 25.25 -24.59 -23.14
N LEU A 428 24.20 -23.89 -23.53
CA LEU A 428 22.83 -24.37 -23.31
C LEU A 428 22.52 -25.62 -24.16
N LEU A 429 23.03 -25.69 -25.40
CA LEU A 429 22.93 -26.89 -26.24
C LEU A 429 23.67 -28.08 -25.60
N ASP A 430 24.87 -27.85 -25.04
CA ASP A 430 25.60 -28.88 -24.29
C ASP A 430 24.82 -29.32 -23.02
N LEU A 431 24.13 -28.40 -22.32
CA LEU A 431 23.38 -28.68 -21.11
C LEU A 431 22.09 -29.47 -21.34
N LEU A 432 21.53 -29.51 -22.55
CA LEU A 432 20.42 -30.42 -22.87
C LEU A 432 20.83 -31.90 -22.73
N GLU A 433 22.15 -32.23 -22.76
CA GLU A 433 22.68 -33.56 -22.52
C GLU A 433 23.09 -33.82 -21.06
N SER A 434 22.83 -32.86 -20.16
CA SER A 434 23.22 -33.00 -18.75
C SER A 434 22.53 -34.20 -18.08
N PRO A 435 23.24 -34.96 -17.22
CA PRO A 435 22.61 -36.02 -16.43
C PRO A 435 21.57 -35.49 -15.44
N LYS A 436 21.59 -34.20 -15.09
CA LYS A 436 20.68 -33.55 -14.13
C LYS A 436 19.47 -32.99 -14.85
N ALA A 437 18.27 -33.48 -14.54
CA ALA A 437 17.03 -33.06 -15.18
C ALA A 437 16.75 -31.55 -15.07
N HIS A 438 17.02 -30.94 -13.91
CA HIS A 438 16.80 -29.50 -13.70
C HIS A 438 17.67 -28.63 -14.63
N LEU A 439 18.89 -29.06 -14.95
CA LEU A 439 19.76 -28.34 -15.92
C LEU A 439 19.22 -28.45 -17.34
N ARG A 440 18.75 -29.64 -17.76
CA ARG A 440 18.05 -29.80 -19.04
C ARG A 440 16.83 -28.90 -19.14
N CYS A 441 16.04 -28.80 -18.04
CA CYS A 441 14.90 -27.88 -17.99
C CYS A 441 15.32 -26.40 -18.15
N TYR A 442 16.34 -25.93 -17.42
CA TYR A 442 16.83 -24.57 -17.58
C TYR A 442 17.34 -24.28 -18.97
N ALA A 443 18.09 -25.23 -19.55
CA ALA A 443 18.60 -25.12 -20.93
C ALA A 443 17.46 -25.02 -21.95
N ALA A 444 16.47 -25.91 -21.87
CA ALA A 444 15.30 -25.90 -22.75
C ALA A 444 14.51 -24.57 -22.62
N LYS A 445 14.25 -24.07 -21.39
CA LYS A 445 13.57 -22.79 -21.18
C LYS A 445 14.29 -21.61 -21.81
N LEU A 446 15.63 -21.52 -21.62
CA LEU A 446 16.43 -20.43 -22.17
C LEU A 446 16.55 -20.51 -23.70
N LEU A 447 16.70 -21.70 -24.26
CA LEU A 447 16.77 -21.91 -25.72
C LEU A 447 15.44 -21.57 -26.40
N GLY A 448 14.32 -21.91 -25.76
CA GLY A 448 12.98 -21.51 -26.21
C GLY A 448 12.80 -20.00 -26.14
N LEU A 449 13.16 -19.37 -24.98
CA LEU A 449 13.09 -17.92 -24.80
C LEU A 449 13.93 -17.15 -25.83
N PHE A 450 15.12 -17.64 -26.13
CA PHE A 450 16.03 -17.03 -27.11
C PHE A 450 15.64 -17.33 -28.55
N GLN A 451 14.65 -18.19 -28.76
CA GLN A 451 14.20 -18.64 -30.07
C GLN A 451 15.39 -19.17 -30.93
N VAL A 452 16.13 -20.17 -30.40
CA VAL A 452 17.29 -20.76 -31.03
C VAL A 452 16.87 -21.92 -31.94
N PRO A 453 16.88 -21.76 -33.29
CA PRO A 453 16.36 -22.80 -34.19
C PRO A 453 17.19 -24.10 -34.13
N GLU A 454 18.49 -24.00 -33.86
CA GLU A 454 19.42 -25.14 -33.77
C GLU A 454 19.05 -26.11 -32.63
N ALA A 455 18.29 -25.64 -31.64
CA ALA A 455 17.81 -26.46 -30.53
C ALA A 455 16.63 -27.38 -30.90
N GLN A 456 15.94 -27.13 -32.03
CA GLN A 456 14.68 -27.81 -32.37
C GLN A 456 14.82 -29.35 -32.37
N ASN A 457 15.82 -29.88 -33.07
CA ASN A 457 16.02 -31.32 -33.14
C ASN A 457 16.31 -31.96 -31.79
N ARG A 458 17.06 -31.25 -30.94
CA ARG A 458 17.40 -31.73 -29.60
C ARG A 458 16.19 -31.70 -28.66
N LEU A 459 15.47 -30.61 -28.62
CA LEU A 459 14.23 -30.47 -27.84
C LEU A 459 13.17 -31.49 -28.26
N THR A 460 13.17 -31.91 -29.56
CA THR A 460 12.30 -33.00 -30.01
C THR A 460 12.71 -34.35 -29.42
N LEU A 461 14.00 -34.61 -29.22
CA LEU A 461 14.46 -35.80 -28.50
C LEU A 461 14.11 -35.76 -27.03
N ASP A 462 14.16 -34.58 -26.40
CA ASP A 462 13.83 -34.35 -24.99
C ASP A 462 12.35 -34.61 -24.69
N LEU A 463 11.47 -34.74 -25.68
CA LEU A 463 10.09 -35.24 -25.49
C LEU A 463 10.02 -36.70 -25.06
N LYS A 464 11.13 -37.44 -25.14
CA LYS A 464 11.27 -38.81 -24.64
C LYS A 464 12.15 -38.89 -23.39
N ASP A 465 12.41 -37.75 -22.76
CA ASP A 465 13.20 -37.71 -21.53
C ASP A 465 12.52 -38.52 -20.40
N PRO A 466 13.29 -39.23 -19.57
CA PRO A 466 12.74 -39.97 -18.46
C PRO A 466 12.01 -39.07 -17.44
N ASP A 467 12.40 -37.79 -17.33
CA ASP A 467 11.77 -36.83 -16.41
C ASP A 467 10.61 -36.08 -17.09
N PRO A 468 9.37 -36.19 -16.60
CA PRO A 468 8.20 -35.50 -17.17
C PRO A 468 8.32 -33.97 -17.17
N THR A 469 9.10 -33.40 -16.23
CA THR A 469 9.31 -31.96 -16.18
C THR A 469 10.16 -31.49 -17.35
N VAL A 470 11.15 -32.29 -17.78
CA VAL A 470 11.95 -32.02 -18.98
C VAL A 470 11.07 -32.14 -20.22
N ARG A 471 10.25 -33.21 -20.35
CA ARG A 471 9.34 -33.38 -21.48
C ARG A 471 8.39 -32.19 -21.63
N ARG A 472 7.78 -31.75 -20.52
CA ARG A 472 6.89 -30.58 -20.50
C ARG A 472 7.63 -29.28 -20.88
N THR A 473 8.86 -29.12 -20.39
CA THR A 473 9.66 -27.92 -20.69
C THR A 473 10.09 -27.87 -22.14
N ALA A 474 10.44 -29.03 -22.71
CA ALA A 474 10.80 -29.18 -24.14
C ALA A 474 9.60 -28.83 -25.05
N LEU A 475 8.37 -29.23 -24.67
CA LEU A 475 7.15 -28.86 -25.38
C LEU A 475 6.97 -27.33 -25.44
N ALA A 476 7.09 -26.65 -24.27
CA ALA A 476 6.94 -25.21 -24.19
C ALA A 476 8.04 -24.48 -25.01
N ALA A 477 9.26 -25.02 -25.00
CA ALA A 477 10.36 -24.46 -25.77
C ALA A 477 10.14 -24.64 -27.29
N LEU A 478 9.65 -25.81 -27.73
CA LEU A 478 9.32 -26.09 -29.14
C LEU A 478 8.17 -25.19 -29.63
N GLU A 479 7.16 -24.94 -28.76
CA GLU A 479 6.11 -23.96 -29.09
C GLU A 479 6.69 -22.57 -29.33
N ALA A 480 7.58 -22.11 -28.46
CA ALA A 480 8.21 -20.79 -28.56
C ALA A 480 9.05 -20.64 -29.83
N LEU A 481 9.63 -21.74 -30.35
CA LEU A 481 10.38 -21.77 -31.61
C LEU A 481 9.48 -21.67 -32.85
N GLY A 482 8.20 -21.98 -32.76
CA GLY A 482 7.23 -21.77 -33.85
C GLY A 482 7.30 -22.74 -35.02
N GLY A 483 8.00 -23.88 -34.90
CA GLY A 483 8.11 -24.88 -35.96
C GLY A 483 6.81 -25.64 -36.27
N ASP A 484 6.83 -26.48 -37.35
CA ASP A 484 5.74 -27.44 -37.61
C ASP A 484 5.73 -28.53 -36.54
N VAL A 485 4.88 -28.35 -35.56
CA VAL A 485 4.88 -29.10 -34.30
C VAL A 485 3.76 -30.16 -34.26
N ALA A 486 2.95 -30.27 -35.30
CA ALA A 486 1.80 -31.19 -35.31
C ALA A 486 2.22 -32.64 -35.04
N SER A 487 3.30 -33.12 -35.69
CA SER A 487 3.85 -34.47 -35.49
C SER A 487 4.45 -34.67 -34.09
N VAL A 488 5.01 -33.61 -33.50
CA VAL A 488 5.61 -33.60 -32.17
C VAL A 488 4.54 -33.68 -31.07
N PHE A 489 3.46 -32.95 -31.22
CA PHE A 489 2.39 -32.94 -30.24
C PHE A 489 1.60 -34.25 -30.17
N HIS A 490 1.51 -35.00 -31.28
CA HIS A 490 0.85 -36.30 -31.27
C HIS A 490 1.50 -37.26 -30.25
N VAL A 491 2.82 -37.26 -30.14
CA VAL A 491 3.54 -38.10 -29.16
C VAL A 491 3.25 -37.64 -27.74
N ALA A 492 3.26 -36.34 -27.50
CA ALA A 492 3.02 -35.75 -26.16
C ALA A 492 1.57 -35.85 -25.68
N LEU A 493 0.58 -35.91 -26.58
CA LEU A 493 -0.81 -36.21 -26.23
C LEU A 493 -1.03 -37.64 -25.72
N SER A 494 -0.10 -38.53 -25.96
CA SER A 494 -0.13 -39.94 -25.50
C SER A 494 0.89 -40.19 -24.37
N ASP A 495 1.43 -39.14 -23.75
CA ASP A 495 2.40 -39.26 -22.67
C ASP A 495 1.82 -39.97 -21.45
N GLU A 496 2.63 -40.77 -20.76
CA GLU A 496 2.21 -41.45 -19.52
C GLU A 496 1.86 -40.49 -18.40
N ASP A 497 2.53 -39.32 -18.35
CA ASP A 497 2.30 -38.28 -17.34
C ASP A 497 1.15 -37.33 -17.75
N SER A 498 0.16 -37.19 -16.90
CA SER A 498 -1.02 -36.34 -17.18
C SER A 498 -0.66 -34.86 -17.29
N ALA A 499 0.36 -34.36 -16.58
CA ALA A 499 0.76 -32.96 -16.66
C ALA A 499 1.40 -32.64 -18.03
N VAL A 500 2.10 -33.58 -18.65
CA VAL A 500 2.62 -33.45 -20.02
C VAL A 500 1.45 -33.39 -21.02
N ARG A 501 0.49 -34.31 -20.91
CA ARG A 501 -0.70 -34.32 -21.78
C ARG A 501 -1.51 -33.03 -21.64
N LEU A 502 -1.76 -32.57 -20.39
CA LEU A 502 -2.50 -31.34 -20.12
C LEU A 502 -1.81 -30.09 -20.68
N GLU A 503 -0.49 -29.99 -20.51
CA GLU A 503 0.28 -28.87 -21.08
C GLU A 503 0.21 -28.89 -22.61
N THR A 504 0.26 -30.07 -23.23
CA THR A 504 0.10 -30.22 -24.68
C THR A 504 -1.27 -29.72 -25.15
N VAL A 505 -2.35 -30.08 -24.43
CA VAL A 505 -3.70 -29.57 -24.72
C VAL A 505 -3.74 -28.04 -24.63
N ARG A 506 -3.16 -27.43 -23.59
CA ARG A 506 -3.09 -25.97 -23.40
C ARG A 506 -2.33 -25.26 -24.51
N ILE A 507 -1.24 -25.84 -24.97
CA ILE A 507 -0.47 -25.31 -26.10
C ILE A 507 -1.31 -25.35 -27.36
N LEU A 508 -1.93 -26.49 -27.66
CA LEU A 508 -2.78 -26.67 -28.84
C LEU A 508 -4.06 -25.81 -28.78
N ALA A 509 -4.56 -25.50 -27.59
CA ALA A 509 -5.72 -24.62 -27.40
C ALA A 509 -5.54 -23.24 -28.04
N LYS A 510 -4.31 -22.71 -28.04
CA LYS A 510 -3.97 -21.39 -28.62
C LYS A 510 -4.07 -21.35 -30.15
N ARG A 511 -4.06 -22.52 -30.81
CA ARG A 511 -4.09 -22.65 -32.27
C ARG A 511 -5.50 -22.98 -32.74
N ARG A 512 -5.96 -22.34 -33.82
CA ARG A 512 -7.29 -22.55 -34.41
C ARG A 512 -7.23 -23.37 -35.71
N ASP A 513 -6.47 -24.45 -35.71
CA ASP A 513 -6.37 -25.35 -36.86
C ASP A 513 -7.32 -26.54 -36.64
N ARG A 514 -8.09 -26.91 -37.68
CA ARG A 514 -9.03 -28.04 -37.63
C ARG A 514 -8.34 -29.40 -37.43
N ALA A 515 -7.12 -29.56 -37.91
CA ALA A 515 -6.34 -30.78 -37.70
C ALA A 515 -6.06 -31.05 -36.21
N ILE A 516 -6.04 -30.00 -35.40
CA ILE A 516 -5.82 -30.09 -33.96
C ILE A 516 -7.07 -30.68 -33.25
N ASP A 517 -8.28 -30.39 -33.73
CA ASP A 517 -9.50 -30.94 -33.14
C ASP A 517 -9.53 -32.47 -33.29
N ASP A 518 -9.06 -33.00 -34.40
CA ASP A 518 -8.94 -34.45 -34.60
C ASP A 518 -7.87 -35.08 -33.71
N LEU A 519 -6.78 -34.36 -33.41
CA LEU A 519 -5.75 -34.80 -32.45
C LEU A 519 -6.24 -34.79 -31.00
N LEU A 520 -7.08 -33.84 -30.62
CA LEU A 520 -7.61 -33.70 -29.24
C LEU A 520 -8.80 -34.61 -28.94
N ARG A 521 -9.52 -35.08 -29.96
CA ARG A 521 -10.73 -35.91 -29.78
C ARG A 521 -10.51 -37.18 -28.94
N PRO A 522 -9.42 -37.97 -29.07
CA PRO A 522 -9.17 -39.11 -28.20
C PRO A 522 -9.11 -38.78 -26.70
N LEU A 523 -8.65 -37.56 -26.35
CA LEU A 523 -8.50 -37.11 -24.96
C LEU A 523 -9.82 -36.78 -24.27
N LEU A 524 -10.95 -36.81 -24.97
CA LEU A 524 -12.28 -36.81 -24.35
C LEU A 524 -12.51 -38.05 -23.44
N HIS A 525 -11.71 -39.10 -23.61
CA HIS A 525 -11.73 -40.32 -22.82
C HIS A 525 -10.45 -40.48 -21.97
N ASP A 526 -9.69 -39.40 -21.78
CA ASP A 526 -8.47 -39.45 -20.96
C ASP A 526 -8.79 -39.92 -19.53
N PRO A 527 -7.93 -40.77 -18.93
CA PRO A 527 -8.11 -41.19 -17.53
C PRO A 527 -8.12 -40.03 -16.54
N ASP A 528 -7.41 -38.92 -16.85
CA ASP A 528 -7.38 -37.72 -16.04
C ASP A 528 -8.62 -36.83 -16.30
N ILE A 529 -9.35 -36.55 -15.23
CA ILE A 529 -10.60 -35.76 -15.30
C ILE A 529 -10.37 -34.32 -15.73
N TRP A 530 -9.22 -33.74 -15.37
CA TRP A 530 -8.88 -32.36 -15.74
C TRP A 530 -8.60 -32.21 -17.23
N ILE A 531 -7.97 -33.21 -17.84
CA ILE A 531 -7.72 -33.24 -19.28
C ILE A 531 -9.04 -33.35 -20.04
N ARG A 532 -9.93 -34.29 -19.63
CA ARG A 532 -11.26 -34.40 -20.25
C ARG A 532 -12.02 -33.08 -20.18
N ALA A 533 -12.11 -32.47 -18.99
CA ALA A 533 -12.82 -31.21 -18.80
C ALA A 533 -12.23 -30.08 -19.67
N GLU A 534 -10.91 -29.97 -19.75
CA GLU A 534 -10.23 -28.95 -20.54
C GLU A 534 -10.49 -29.11 -22.04
N VAL A 535 -10.41 -30.33 -22.54
CA VAL A 535 -10.71 -30.62 -23.97
C VAL A 535 -12.18 -30.33 -24.30
N ILE A 536 -13.12 -30.69 -23.41
CA ILE A 536 -14.55 -30.42 -23.61
C ILE A 536 -14.78 -28.89 -23.68
N ARG A 537 -14.20 -28.12 -22.74
CA ARG A 537 -14.33 -26.66 -22.73
C ARG A 537 -13.76 -26.03 -23.99
N LEU A 538 -12.57 -26.49 -24.40
CA LEU A 538 -11.92 -26.04 -25.62
C LEU A 538 -12.78 -26.25 -26.86
N PHE A 539 -13.41 -27.41 -26.99
CA PHE A 539 -14.33 -27.68 -28.09
C PHE A 539 -15.56 -26.77 -28.06
N GLY A 540 -16.12 -26.48 -26.89
CA GLY A 540 -17.19 -25.49 -26.74
C GLY A 540 -16.78 -24.08 -27.19
N GLU A 541 -15.54 -23.65 -26.93
CA GLU A 541 -15.03 -22.34 -27.30
C GLU A 541 -14.71 -22.18 -28.78
N ARG A 542 -14.35 -23.29 -29.46
CA ARG A 542 -14.03 -23.27 -30.89
C ARG A 542 -15.24 -23.19 -31.79
N GLY A 543 -16.42 -23.60 -31.31
CA GLY A 543 -17.66 -23.47 -32.04
C GLY A 543 -17.82 -24.40 -33.24
N ASP A 544 -17.17 -25.57 -33.27
CA ASP A 544 -17.32 -26.56 -34.35
C ASP A 544 -18.47 -27.53 -34.06
N ASP A 545 -19.55 -27.42 -34.81
CA ASP A 545 -20.76 -28.25 -34.64
C ASP A 545 -20.52 -29.76 -34.76
N ARG A 546 -19.47 -30.20 -35.50
CA ARG A 546 -19.11 -31.62 -35.65
C ARG A 546 -18.63 -32.27 -34.35
N VAL A 547 -18.18 -31.46 -33.41
CA VAL A 547 -17.72 -31.96 -32.10
C VAL A 547 -18.90 -32.09 -31.12
N ALA A 548 -19.99 -31.40 -31.36
CA ALA A 548 -21.15 -31.42 -30.48
C ALA A 548 -21.69 -32.83 -30.25
N GLU A 549 -21.73 -33.67 -31.28
CA GLU A 549 -22.15 -35.06 -31.13
C GLU A 549 -21.21 -35.88 -30.25
N THR A 550 -19.90 -35.68 -30.39
CA THR A 550 -18.88 -36.39 -29.56
C THR A 550 -18.94 -35.93 -28.10
N VAL A 551 -19.09 -34.63 -27.85
CA VAL A 551 -19.25 -34.07 -26.51
C VAL A 551 -20.57 -34.54 -25.87
N LEU A 552 -21.63 -34.68 -26.66
CA LEU A 552 -22.93 -35.16 -26.19
C LEU A 552 -22.85 -36.59 -25.61
N LEU A 553 -21.98 -37.44 -26.11
CA LEU A 553 -21.80 -38.80 -25.60
C LEU A 553 -21.32 -38.82 -24.13
N LEU A 554 -20.72 -37.71 -23.66
CA LEU A 554 -20.20 -37.58 -22.29
C LEU A 554 -21.23 -36.94 -21.34
N VAL A 555 -22.45 -36.67 -21.76
CA VAL A 555 -23.50 -36.05 -20.93
C VAL A 555 -23.84 -36.85 -19.68
N ASN A 556 -23.64 -38.17 -19.70
CA ASN A 556 -23.85 -39.09 -18.58
C ASN A 556 -22.53 -39.56 -17.93
N ASP A 557 -21.43 -38.79 -18.07
CA ASP A 557 -20.18 -39.13 -17.38
C ASP A 557 -20.44 -39.25 -15.85
N PRO A 558 -19.86 -40.22 -15.16
CA PRO A 558 -20.07 -40.40 -13.72
C PRO A 558 -19.53 -39.26 -12.87
N VAL A 559 -18.69 -38.39 -13.43
CA VAL A 559 -18.10 -37.25 -12.73
C VAL A 559 -18.87 -35.99 -13.01
N GLY A 560 -19.50 -35.39 -11.99
CA GLY A 560 -20.31 -34.18 -12.12
C GLY A 560 -19.57 -33.00 -12.79
N MET A 561 -18.29 -32.83 -12.52
CA MET A 561 -17.45 -31.80 -13.16
C MET A 561 -17.37 -31.97 -14.70
N ILE A 562 -17.37 -33.20 -15.19
CA ILE A 562 -17.42 -33.48 -16.63
C ILE A 562 -18.80 -33.15 -17.21
N GLN A 563 -19.87 -33.52 -16.49
CA GLN A 563 -21.24 -33.17 -16.91
C GLN A 563 -21.39 -31.63 -17.01
N ILE A 564 -20.85 -30.88 -16.06
CA ILE A 564 -20.85 -29.42 -16.07
C ILE A 564 -20.11 -28.90 -17.31
N ALA A 565 -18.89 -29.37 -17.57
CA ALA A 565 -18.12 -28.98 -18.75
C ALA A 565 -18.84 -29.30 -20.07
N VAL A 566 -19.52 -30.44 -20.13
CA VAL A 566 -20.36 -30.85 -21.27
C VAL A 566 -21.54 -29.88 -21.47
N CYS A 567 -22.24 -29.54 -20.40
CA CYS A 567 -23.35 -28.56 -20.46
C CYS A 567 -22.86 -27.21 -21.00
N GLU A 568 -21.77 -26.68 -20.44
CA GLU A 568 -21.16 -25.41 -20.86
C GLU A 568 -20.76 -25.44 -22.34
N ALA A 569 -20.09 -26.51 -22.76
CA ALA A 569 -19.67 -26.67 -24.15
C ALA A 569 -20.87 -26.74 -25.13
N LEU A 570 -21.87 -27.56 -24.81
CA LEU A 570 -23.07 -27.73 -25.67
C LEU A 570 -23.91 -26.45 -25.72
N GLY A 571 -23.95 -25.67 -24.62
CA GLY A 571 -24.57 -24.35 -24.58
C GLY A 571 -23.88 -23.38 -25.54
N LYS A 572 -22.55 -23.24 -25.44
CA LYS A 572 -21.73 -22.40 -26.31
C LYS A 572 -21.85 -22.79 -27.80
N LEU A 573 -21.88 -24.09 -28.09
CA LEU A 573 -22.10 -24.66 -29.43
C LEU A 573 -23.54 -24.46 -29.93
N LYS A 574 -24.47 -24.03 -29.08
CA LYS A 574 -25.90 -23.91 -29.37
C LYS A 574 -26.50 -25.17 -30.00
N SER A 575 -26.04 -26.34 -29.56
CA SER A 575 -26.44 -27.64 -30.14
C SER A 575 -27.90 -27.98 -29.82
N ARG A 576 -28.76 -27.81 -30.78
CA ARG A 576 -30.20 -28.18 -30.63
C ARG A 576 -30.39 -29.68 -30.40
N ALA A 577 -29.54 -30.51 -30.97
CA ALA A 577 -29.57 -31.97 -30.79
C ALA A 577 -29.29 -32.39 -29.32
N ALA A 578 -28.56 -31.57 -28.55
CA ALA A 578 -28.22 -31.84 -27.15
C ALA A 578 -29.39 -31.56 -26.18
N LYS A 579 -30.39 -30.80 -26.57
CA LYS A 579 -31.49 -30.41 -25.68
C LYS A 579 -32.17 -31.55 -24.92
N PRO A 580 -32.56 -32.67 -25.55
CA PRO A 580 -33.21 -33.76 -24.82
C PRO A 580 -32.33 -34.31 -23.69
N ALA A 581 -31.03 -34.43 -23.92
CA ALA A 581 -30.08 -34.91 -22.93
C ALA A 581 -29.87 -33.90 -21.80
N LEU A 582 -29.76 -32.59 -22.12
CA LEU A 582 -29.65 -31.52 -21.12
C LEU A 582 -30.91 -31.41 -20.25
N ILE A 583 -32.10 -31.62 -20.83
CA ILE A 583 -33.36 -31.70 -20.09
C ILE A 583 -33.34 -32.86 -19.11
N GLY A 584 -32.74 -34.00 -19.49
CA GLY A 584 -32.54 -35.14 -18.59
C GLY A 584 -31.74 -34.80 -17.35
N LEU A 585 -30.73 -33.94 -17.48
CA LEU A 585 -29.88 -33.49 -16.37
C LEU A 585 -30.56 -32.53 -15.39
N LEU A 586 -31.74 -31.98 -15.72
CA LEU A 586 -32.55 -31.20 -14.77
C LEU A 586 -33.06 -32.04 -13.59
N SER A 587 -33.05 -33.36 -13.69
CA SER A 587 -33.37 -34.29 -12.63
C SER A 587 -32.12 -34.80 -11.86
N SER A 588 -30.94 -34.30 -12.13
CA SER A 588 -29.73 -34.68 -11.40
C SER A 588 -29.84 -34.37 -9.91
N ASN A 589 -29.21 -35.19 -9.07
CA ASN A 589 -29.07 -34.90 -7.65
C ASN A 589 -28.00 -33.83 -7.35
N ASP A 590 -27.14 -33.55 -8.30
CA ASP A 590 -26.10 -32.53 -8.19
C ASP A 590 -26.66 -31.17 -8.64
N ALA A 591 -26.69 -30.20 -7.70
CA ALA A 591 -27.21 -28.86 -7.97
C ALA A 591 -26.38 -28.08 -8.99
N ASP A 592 -25.07 -28.30 -9.04
CA ASP A 592 -24.17 -27.59 -9.98
C ASP A 592 -24.37 -28.14 -11.39
N VAL A 593 -24.60 -29.42 -11.55
CA VAL A 593 -24.97 -30.04 -12.83
C VAL A 593 -26.32 -29.49 -13.33
N LYS A 594 -27.33 -29.38 -12.45
CA LYS A 594 -28.62 -28.76 -12.81
C LYS A 594 -28.43 -27.31 -13.28
N GLN A 595 -27.65 -26.51 -12.54
CA GLN A 595 -27.36 -25.11 -12.90
C GLN A 595 -26.71 -25.00 -14.28
N ALA A 596 -25.70 -25.83 -14.55
CA ALA A 596 -25.04 -25.88 -15.85
C ALA A 596 -25.99 -26.28 -16.99
N ALA A 597 -26.84 -27.27 -16.76
CA ALA A 597 -27.83 -27.71 -17.71
C ALA A 597 -28.87 -26.61 -18.01
N ILE A 598 -29.37 -25.92 -16.98
CA ILE A 598 -30.27 -24.79 -17.11
C ILE A 598 -29.65 -23.67 -17.96
N ALA A 599 -28.41 -23.29 -17.65
CA ALA A 599 -27.67 -22.27 -18.39
C ALA A 599 -27.52 -22.66 -19.87
N ALA A 600 -27.10 -23.90 -20.13
CA ALA A 600 -26.96 -24.43 -21.49
C ALA A 600 -28.28 -24.43 -22.28
N ILE A 601 -29.40 -24.86 -21.69
CA ILE A 601 -30.74 -24.83 -22.30
C ILE A 601 -31.13 -23.37 -22.62
N GLY A 602 -30.83 -22.42 -21.69
CA GLY A 602 -31.07 -21.00 -21.91
C GLY A 602 -30.27 -20.42 -23.08
N GLU A 603 -29.00 -20.83 -23.23
CA GLU A 603 -28.12 -20.40 -24.34
C GLU A 603 -28.54 -20.99 -25.70
N ILE A 604 -28.98 -22.24 -25.73
CA ILE A 604 -29.48 -22.89 -26.93
C ILE A 604 -30.80 -22.25 -27.38
N GLY A 605 -31.65 -21.83 -26.44
CA GLY A 605 -32.90 -21.15 -26.70
C GLY A 605 -33.98 -22.06 -27.32
N GLY A 606 -35.05 -21.45 -27.85
CA GLY A 606 -36.18 -22.11 -28.51
C GLY A 606 -37.47 -22.07 -27.68
N ASP A 607 -38.62 -22.36 -28.32
CA ASP A 607 -39.98 -22.13 -27.79
C ASP A 607 -40.33 -23.03 -26.56
N ASP A 608 -39.63 -24.11 -26.39
CA ASP A 608 -39.83 -25.08 -25.32
C ASP A 608 -39.10 -24.74 -23.99
N VAL A 609 -38.21 -23.76 -24.00
CA VAL A 609 -37.41 -23.35 -22.83
C VAL A 609 -38.29 -22.99 -21.62
N GLY A 610 -39.34 -22.21 -21.87
CA GLY A 610 -40.27 -21.78 -20.83
C GLY A 610 -40.93 -22.95 -20.09
N GLY A 611 -41.49 -23.92 -20.83
CA GLY A 611 -42.14 -25.08 -20.22
C GLY A 611 -41.18 -25.97 -19.42
N ARG A 612 -39.91 -26.03 -19.80
CA ARG A 612 -38.90 -26.88 -19.15
C ARG A 612 -38.22 -26.23 -17.94
N LEU A 613 -37.97 -24.92 -18.00
CA LEU A 613 -37.24 -24.23 -16.95
C LEU A 613 -38.11 -23.57 -15.88
N THR A 614 -39.41 -23.28 -16.17
CA THR A 614 -40.32 -22.70 -15.16
C THR A 614 -40.42 -23.57 -13.88
N PRO A 615 -40.51 -24.90 -13.95
CA PRO A 615 -40.52 -25.72 -12.73
C PRO A 615 -39.23 -25.61 -11.87
N MET A 616 -38.10 -25.22 -12.48
CA MET A 616 -36.81 -25.06 -11.76
C MET A 616 -36.77 -23.81 -10.88
N LEU A 617 -37.73 -22.90 -11.03
CA LEU A 617 -37.92 -21.76 -10.12
C LEU A 617 -38.39 -22.18 -8.72
N ASP A 618 -38.82 -23.44 -8.55
CA ASP A 618 -39.28 -24.02 -7.29
C ASP A 618 -38.27 -25.05 -6.72
N ASP A 619 -37.08 -25.17 -7.30
CA ASP A 619 -36.06 -26.10 -6.84
C ASP A 619 -35.62 -25.76 -5.38
N PRO A 620 -35.42 -26.76 -4.51
CA PRO A 620 -34.97 -26.50 -3.14
C PRO A 620 -33.63 -25.77 -3.07
N HIS A 621 -32.74 -25.95 -4.05
CA HIS A 621 -31.42 -25.32 -4.07
C HIS A 621 -31.49 -23.92 -4.70
N TRP A 622 -31.03 -22.91 -3.94
CA TRP A 622 -31.07 -21.51 -4.36
C TRP A 622 -30.37 -21.22 -5.70
N GLY A 623 -29.20 -21.85 -5.94
CA GLY A 623 -28.43 -21.67 -7.17
C GLY A 623 -29.18 -22.16 -8.41
N VAL A 624 -29.99 -23.23 -8.28
CA VAL A 624 -30.84 -23.73 -9.36
C VAL A 624 -31.98 -22.74 -9.68
N ARG A 625 -32.64 -22.19 -8.64
CA ARG A 625 -33.66 -21.14 -8.82
C ARG A 625 -33.08 -19.90 -9.49
N ALA A 626 -31.90 -19.44 -9.04
CA ALA A 626 -31.21 -18.28 -9.62
C ALA A 626 -30.85 -18.52 -11.10
N ALA A 627 -30.28 -19.67 -11.43
CA ALA A 627 -29.93 -20.03 -12.81
C ALA A 627 -31.19 -20.10 -13.70
N ALA A 628 -32.28 -20.66 -13.18
CA ALA A 628 -33.57 -20.71 -13.91
C ALA A 628 -34.12 -19.31 -14.18
N ALA A 629 -34.08 -18.41 -13.20
CA ALA A 629 -34.50 -17.02 -13.36
C ALA A 629 -33.74 -16.34 -14.49
N VAL A 630 -32.39 -16.42 -14.44
CA VAL A 630 -31.54 -15.81 -15.49
C VAL A 630 -31.80 -16.39 -16.87
N ALA A 631 -31.95 -17.71 -16.98
CA ALA A 631 -32.18 -18.38 -18.26
C ALA A 631 -33.58 -18.02 -18.86
N LEU A 632 -34.62 -17.96 -18.03
CA LEU A 632 -35.97 -17.58 -18.45
C LEU A 632 -36.03 -16.09 -18.85
N GLY A 633 -35.34 -15.21 -18.14
CA GLY A 633 -35.21 -13.81 -18.47
C GLY A 633 -34.54 -13.59 -19.83
N ARG A 634 -33.40 -14.26 -20.06
CA ARG A 634 -32.72 -14.21 -21.39
C ARG A 634 -33.57 -14.74 -22.52
N ALA A 635 -34.35 -15.79 -22.27
CA ALA A 635 -35.27 -16.36 -23.26
C ALA A 635 -36.57 -15.55 -23.40
N ARG A 636 -36.78 -14.49 -22.61
CA ARG A 636 -37.97 -13.62 -22.60
C ARG A 636 -39.29 -14.38 -22.48
N VAL A 637 -39.33 -15.31 -21.55
CA VAL A 637 -40.47 -16.22 -21.35
C VAL A 637 -41.61 -15.50 -20.60
N ALA A 638 -42.60 -15.00 -21.32
CA ALA A 638 -43.69 -14.16 -20.78
C ALA A 638 -44.51 -14.85 -19.67
N HIS A 639 -44.79 -16.16 -19.76
CA HIS A 639 -45.57 -16.85 -18.75
C HIS A 639 -44.83 -17.11 -17.43
N ALA A 640 -43.50 -16.98 -17.41
CA ALA A 640 -42.72 -17.07 -16.18
C ALA A 640 -42.69 -15.76 -15.37
N LEU A 641 -43.13 -14.64 -15.96
CA LEU A 641 -43.00 -13.32 -15.37
C LEU A 641 -43.68 -13.16 -14.02
N ALA A 642 -44.84 -13.79 -13.80
CA ALA A 642 -45.55 -13.74 -12.54
C ALA A 642 -44.71 -14.41 -11.41
N ARG A 643 -44.14 -15.57 -11.71
CA ARG A 643 -43.30 -16.30 -10.73
C ARG A 643 -41.96 -15.62 -10.48
N LEU A 644 -41.34 -15.03 -11.51
CA LEU A 644 -40.11 -14.23 -11.38
C LEU A 644 -40.31 -13.01 -10.47
N ARG A 645 -41.45 -12.30 -10.61
CA ARG A 645 -41.80 -11.18 -9.72
C ARG A 645 -41.97 -11.63 -8.26
N GLU A 646 -42.62 -12.76 -8.05
CA GLU A 646 -42.78 -13.31 -6.70
C GLU A 646 -41.41 -13.67 -6.07
N LEU A 647 -40.51 -14.31 -6.83
CA LEU A 647 -39.16 -14.63 -6.37
C LEU A 647 -38.33 -13.38 -6.08
N ALA A 648 -38.42 -12.35 -6.92
CA ALA A 648 -37.72 -11.07 -6.72
C ALA A 648 -38.14 -10.37 -5.42
N GLU A 649 -39.39 -10.55 -4.97
CA GLU A 649 -39.90 -9.94 -3.75
C GLU A 649 -39.72 -10.82 -2.50
N ARG A 650 -39.83 -12.16 -2.62
CA ARG A 650 -40.09 -13.06 -1.49
C ARG A 650 -39.12 -14.25 -1.36
N ASP A 651 -38.22 -14.49 -2.30
CA ASP A 651 -37.28 -15.60 -2.14
C ASP A 651 -36.41 -15.40 -0.90
N PRO A 652 -36.18 -16.43 -0.07
CA PRO A 652 -35.32 -16.32 1.11
C PRO A 652 -33.88 -15.96 0.76
N ASP A 653 -33.39 -16.36 -0.41
CA ASP A 653 -32.02 -16.09 -0.84
C ASP A 653 -31.89 -14.78 -1.61
N GLN A 654 -30.91 -13.96 -1.25
CA GLN A 654 -30.68 -12.65 -1.88
C GLN A 654 -30.30 -12.77 -3.36
N LEU A 655 -29.44 -13.74 -3.72
CA LEU A 655 -28.99 -13.92 -5.09
C LEU A 655 -30.12 -14.35 -6.02
N VAL A 656 -31.08 -15.12 -5.51
CA VAL A 656 -32.30 -15.47 -6.26
C VAL A 656 -33.16 -14.24 -6.49
N ARG A 657 -33.37 -13.40 -5.46
CA ARG A 657 -34.12 -12.13 -5.60
C ARG A 657 -33.50 -11.22 -6.65
N GLU A 658 -32.17 -11.03 -6.59
CA GLU A 658 -31.45 -10.23 -7.56
C GLU A 658 -31.54 -10.80 -8.97
N SER A 659 -31.32 -12.11 -9.14
CA SER A 659 -31.42 -12.81 -10.43
C SER A 659 -32.82 -12.71 -11.05
N ALA A 660 -33.86 -12.83 -10.21
CA ALA A 660 -35.26 -12.73 -10.67
C ALA A 660 -35.65 -11.27 -10.99
N HIS A 661 -35.05 -10.30 -10.31
CA HIS A 661 -35.27 -8.87 -10.60
C HIS A 661 -34.68 -8.46 -11.94
N PHE A 662 -33.50 -8.99 -12.28
CA PHE A 662 -32.86 -8.71 -13.59
C PHE A 662 -33.46 -9.49 -14.74
N ALA A 663 -34.15 -10.61 -14.49
CA ALA A 663 -34.80 -11.44 -15.48
C ALA A 663 -36.12 -10.85 -15.98
#